data_11f16d781fe92400153312b2d6351b3b
#
_entry.id   11f16d781fe92400153312b2d6351b3b
#
_cell.length_a   1.000
_cell.length_b   1.000
_cell.length_c   1.000
_cell.angle_alpha   90.00
_cell.angle_beta   90.00
_cell.angle_gamma   90.00
#
_symmetry.space_group_name_H-M   'P 1'
#
loop_
_entity.id
_entity.type
_entity.pdbx_description
1 polymer ?
#
loop_
_entity_poly.entity_id
_entity_poly.type
_entity_poly.pdbx_seq_one_letter_code
_entity_poly.pdbx_strand_id
1 'polypeptide(L)'
;MRAWLGLARRPAVHVRASATTTSSLQQRRLLSNSASFQEWRISQWEQERQRQDQQRLALAESTSREPIELLLRHGCATHAFEGIAGASTAVDVLKQMNERGLPKVLALAAQLDGRDVVDLRAPLDRSCDLAILDFDSEEGKKVFWHSSAHVLGQALEAKFQDKVRLTDGPSLSEGGFFYEMYLEDGMTVSESDFQELLALTKKIVKQRQPFERMEVTRDFARELFAYSDFKIDMLNKIPQGEALSLYRCGPLIDLCRGPHVPHTGVLASFAITRCGASHWEDKDLLQRVYGISFPNNAMLKEWQHFQEEAKKRDHRVIGKNQQLFMFHQLSPGSAFFLPHGTRVFNGLANFIRNEYRNRGYQEVITPLIFKKELWETSGHYQNYKEDMFMVSQGIDEPVVQKTSCGHDLVHDDKHDQSGEIDLFGLKPMNCPGHCLIFREAKKYSYRELPVRLADFSALHRNEASGALTGLTRVRRFHQDDAHIFCTADQVQQEISQCLQFIQHVYGVFGFTFQLRLSTRPEKYMGEIAQWDSAEEQLRNALDGFGEPWTVNEGDGAFYGPKIDIVVTDALKRQHQCGTIQLDFQLPLKFKLQYDGPDGQEHTPIIIHRAVLGSVERMMAILIEHTGGKWPMWLSPRQVAVIPIAEAHQAYAKEVAEKLENDMKLYVDVHDGSKTLNKRVREAQLAGYNYILVVGDKEMENKEVNVRTRDNQVHGAKSLDTFMEEVHQVIARLE
;
A
#
# COMPACT_ATOMS: atom_id res chain seq x y z
N MET A 1 -43.99 38.77 -4.26
CA MET A 1 -44.09 40.02 -3.45
C MET A 1 -42.78 40.12 -2.70
N ARG A 2 -41.94 41.04 -3.16
CA ARG A 2 -41.22 42.15 -2.48
C ARG A 2 -40.67 41.76 -1.12
N ALA A 3 -39.36 41.57 -1.03
CA ALA A 3 -38.23 42.51 -0.84
C ALA A 3 -38.02 42.79 0.65
N TRP A 4 -36.77 42.60 1.10
CA TRP A 4 -35.98 43.64 1.83
C TRP A 4 -34.49 43.29 1.82
N LEU A 5 -33.71 44.20 1.24
CA LEU A 5 -32.27 44.30 1.29
C LEU A 5 -31.82 44.85 2.66
N GLY A 6 -30.79 44.27 3.25
CA GLY A 6 -30.08 44.81 4.39
C GLY A 6 -28.58 44.68 4.20
N LEU A 7 -27.96 45.72 3.68
CA LEU A 7 -26.50 45.91 3.59
C LEU A 7 -25.90 46.11 4.99
N ALA A 8 -25.05 45.22 5.44
CA ALA A 8 -24.13 45.46 6.55
C ALA A 8 -22.70 45.58 6.02
N ARG A 9 -22.13 46.78 6.10
CA ARG A 9 -20.74 47.11 5.80
C ARG A 9 -19.81 46.40 6.76
N ARG A 10 -18.85 45.64 6.25
CA ARG A 10 -17.69 45.16 7.01
C ARG A 10 -16.59 46.24 7.03
N PRO A 11 -15.88 46.39 8.16
CA PRO A 11 -14.80 47.39 8.23
C PRO A 11 -13.57 46.89 7.46
N ALA A 12 -12.91 47.82 6.79
CA ALA A 12 -11.65 47.62 6.07
C ALA A 12 -10.53 47.31 7.08
N VAL A 13 -9.93 46.10 6.92
CA VAL A 13 -8.69 45.76 7.60
C VAL A 13 -7.55 46.43 6.83
N HIS A 14 -6.90 47.41 7.42
CA HIS A 14 -5.65 47.97 6.93
C HIS A 14 -4.53 46.93 7.07
N VAL A 15 -4.19 46.27 5.97
CA VAL A 15 -2.95 45.50 5.86
C VAL A 15 -1.78 46.49 5.74
N ARG A 16 -0.92 46.50 6.75
CA ARG A 16 0.37 47.18 6.68
C ARG A 16 1.23 46.45 5.62
N ALA A 17 1.46 47.08 4.50
CA ALA A 17 2.44 46.66 3.50
C ALA A 17 3.84 46.70 4.13
N SER A 18 4.48 45.53 4.27
CA SER A 18 5.87 45.42 4.69
C SER A 18 6.80 45.81 3.53
N ALA A 19 7.93 46.36 3.83
CA ALA A 19 8.91 46.96 2.89
C ALA A 19 9.59 45.95 1.91
N THR A 20 9.17 44.67 1.90
CA THR A 20 9.66 43.64 1.00
C THR A 20 9.00 43.63 -0.38
N THR A 21 7.88 44.35 -0.56
CA THR A 21 7.12 44.35 -1.82
C THR A 21 7.71 45.25 -2.92
N THR A 22 8.60 46.18 -2.57
CA THR A 22 9.19 47.10 -3.56
C THR A 22 10.31 46.48 -4.40
N SER A 23 11.06 45.50 -3.86
CA SER A 23 12.13 44.81 -4.61
C SER A 23 11.58 43.82 -5.65
N SER A 24 10.53 43.10 -5.31
CA SER A 24 9.89 42.14 -6.22
C SER A 24 9.15 42.81 -7.38
N LEU A 25 8.57 43.99 -7.17
CA LEU A 25 7.92 44.76 -8.22
C LEU A 25 8.95 45.46 -9.15
N GLN A 26 10.12 45.83 -8.65
CA GLN A 26 11.21 46.34 -9.49
C GLN A 26 11.85 45.24 -10.32
N GLN A 27 12.03 44.04 -9.77
CA GLN A 27 12.49 42.87 -10.52
C GLN A 27 11.45 42.40 -11.57
N ARG A 28 10.16 42.41 -11.26
CA ARG A 28 9.10 42.18 -12.25
C ARG A 28 9.09 43.20 -13.38
N ARG A 29 9.47 44.45 -13.13
CA ARG A 29 9.62 45.50 -14.16
C ARG A 29 10.87 45.33 -15.04
N LEU A 30 11.96 44.76 -14.52
CA LEU A 30 13.17 44.46 -15.30
C LEU A 30 12.93 43.25 -16.22
N LEU A 31 12.08 42.30 -15.82
CA LEU A 31 11.69 41.12 -16.61
C LEU A 31 10.71 41.46 -17.75
N SER A 32 10.01 42.62 -17.72
CA SER A 32 9.07 43.02 -18.76
C SER A 32 9.74 43.57 -20.06
N ASN A 33 11.06 43.68 -20.10
CA ASN A 33 11.82 44.23 -21.23
C ASN A 33 12.81 43.24 -21.89
N SER A 34 12.84 41.98 -21.54
CA SER A 34 13.74 40.99 -22.15
C SER A 34 13.06 39.60 -22.28
N ALA A 35 13.64 38.79 -23.16
CA ALA A 35 13.40 37.39 -23.41
C ALA A 35 12.65 36.60 -22.29
N SER A 36 11.98 35.51 -22.62
CA SER A 36 11.20 34.68 -21.70
C SER A 36 11.95 34.43 -20.38
N PHE A 37 11.23 34.38 -19.30
CA PHE A 37 11.76 34.12 -17.95
C PHE A 37 12.70 32.89 -17.90
N GLN A 38 12.44 31.91 -18.75
CA GLN A 38 13.27 30.74 -18.92
C GLN A 38 14.66 31.05 -19.50
N GLU A 39 14.76 31.94 -20.49
CA GLU A 39 16.03 32.40 -21.08
C GLU A 39 16.88 33.18 -20.07
N TRP A 40 16.25 33.95 -19.20
CA TRP A 40 16.96 34.67 -18.13
C TRP A 40 17.59 33.66 -17.13
N ARG A 41 16.84 32.63 -16.66
CA ARG A 41 17.38 31.59 -15.77
C ARG A 41 18.57 30.88 -16.38
N ILE A 42 18.48 30.51 -17.66
CA ILE A 42 19.58 29.89 -18.41
C ILE A 42 20.81 30.78 -18.42
N SER A 43 20.64 32.07 -18.72
CA SER A 43 21.75 33.02 -18.73
C SER A 43 22.44 33.15 -17.37
N GLN A 44 21.67 33.20 -16.26
CA GLN A 44 22.24 33.22 -14.90
C GLN A 44 23.00 31.94 -14.58
N TRP A 45 22.46 30.78 -14.94
CA TRP A 45 23.12 29.49 -14.80
C TRP A 45 24.47 29.47 -15.54
N GLU A 46 24.52 29.88 -16.77
CA GLU A 46 25.73 29.87 -17.58
C GLU A 46 26.81 30.80 -17.06
N GLN A 47 26.42 31.98 -16.59
CA GLN A 47 27.34 32.93 -15.96
C GLN A 47 27.95 32.36 -14.67
N GLU A 48 27.13 31.80 -13.79
CA GLU A 48 27.61 31.21 -12.54
C GLU A 48 28.50 29.99 -12.82
N ARG A 49 28.15 29.16 -13.78
CA ARG A 49 28.95 28.02 -14.20
C ARG A 49 30.33 28.44 -14.70
N GLN A 50 30.39 29.45 -15.58
CA GLN A 50 31.67 29.98 -16.07
C GLN A 50 32.51 30.53 -14.92
N ARG A 51 31.92 31.21 -13.96
CA ARG A 51 32.62 31.70 -12.76
C ARG A 51 33.21 30.54 -11.95
N GLN A 52 32.44 29.48 -11.70
CA GLN A 52 32.89 28.30 -10.96
C GLN A 52 33.95 27.49 -11.71
N ASP A 53 33.84 27.35 -13.01
CA ASP A 53 34.84 26.66 -13.84
C ASP A 53 36.19 27.42 -13.85
N GLN A 54 36.18 28.75 -13.90
CA GLN A 54 37.39 29.58 -13.75
C GLN A 54 38.03 29.40 -12.38
N GLN A 55 37.24 29.35 -11.30
CA GLN A 55 37.75 29.09 -9.94
C GLN A 55 38.34 27.68 -9.80
N ARG A 56 37.69 26.67 -10.38
CA ARG A 56 38.20 25.29 -10.38
C ARG A 56 39.50 25.13 -11.14
N LEU A 57 39.65 25.82 -12.26
CA LEU A 57 40.89 25.80 -13.04
C LEU A 57 42.05 26.40 -12.24
N ALA A 58 41.81 27.56 -11.58
CA ALA A 58 42.81 28.20 -10.74
C ALA A 58 43.22 27.36 -9.52
N LEU A 59 42.25 26.60 -8.94
CA LEU A 59 42.54 25.70 -7.82
C LEU A 59 43.30 24.43 -8.28
N ALA A 60 42.98 23.91 -9.46
CA ALA A 60 43.56 22.70 -10.03
C ALA A 60 45.07 22.86 -10.35
N GLU A 61 45.51 24.10 -10.61
CA GLU A 61 46.93 24.41 -10.82
C GLU A 61 47.74 24.43 -9.52
N SER A 62 47.09 24.52 -8.35
CA SER A 62 47.74 24.64 -7.03
C SER A 62 47.69 23.37 -6.15
N THR A 63 46.92 22.33 -6.52
CA THR A 63 46.67 21.15 -5.67
C THR A 63 47.29 19.88 -6.26
N SER A 64 48.09 19.16 -5.47
CA SER A 64 48.58 17.82 -5.85
C SER A 64 47.41 16.83 -5.86
N ARG A 65 47.22 16.13 -6.97
CA ARG A 65 46.15 15.16 -7.16
C ARG A 65 46.62 13.78 -6.63
N GLU A 66 45.98 13.32 -5.59
CA GLU A 66 46.29 12.02 -5.01
C GLU A 66 45.66 10.89 -5.81
N PRO A 67 46.39 9.78 -6.04
CA PRO A 67 45.82 8.57 -6.64
C PRO A 67 44.82 7.93 -5.65
N ILE A 68 43.69 7.42 -6.21
CA ILE A 68 42.66 6.71 -5.46
C ILE A 68 42.42 5.34 -6.10
N GLU A 69 42.08 4.36 -5.29
CA GLU A 69 41.67 3.03 -5.73
C GLU A 69 40.11 2.90 -5.68
N LEU A 70 39.54 2.43 -6.78
CA LEU A 70 38.08 2.27 -6.94
C LEU A 70 37.79 0.79 -7.11
N LEU A 71 37.08 0.18 -6.15
CA LEU A 71 36.75 -1.24 -6.15
C LEU A 71 35.33 -1.43 -6.71
N LEU A 72 35.22 -1.76 -8.01
CA LEU A 72 33.93 -1.97 -8.64
C LEU A 72 33.41 -3.37 -8.35
N ARG A 73 32.23 -3.45 -7.74
CA ARG A 73 31.46 -4.69 -7.59
C ARG A 73 30.57 -4.92 -8.81
N HIS A 74 30.81 -6.02 -9.52
CA HIS A 74 30.01 -6.43 -10.67
C HIS A 74 29.65 -7.93 -10.55
N GLY A 75 28.40 -8.24 -10.23
CA GLY A 75 27.98 -9.59 -9.86
C GLY A 75 28.72 -10.10 -8.62
N CYS A 76 29.33 -11.29 -8.71
CA CYS A 76 30.13 -11.87 -7.62
C CYS A 76 31.63 -11.48 -7.69
N ALA A 77 32.04 -10.65 -8.66
CA ALA A 77 33.45 -10.26 -8.87
C ALA A 77 33.68 -8.80 -8.44
N THR A 78 34.87 -8.55 -7.89
CA THR A 78 35.37 -7.20 -7.57
C THR A 78 36.54 -6.88 -8.48
N HIS A 79 36.52 -5.73 -9.13
CA HIS A 79 37.56 -5.27 -10.07
C HIS A 79 38.14 -3.95 -9.54
N ALA A 80 39.44 -3.89 -9.43
CA ALA A 80 40.17 -2.67 -9.02
C ALA A 80 40.44 -1.76 -10.25
N PHE A 81 40.22 -0.47 -10.07
CA PHE A 81 40.47 0.60 -11.05
C PHE A 81 41.25 1.72 -10.34
N GLU A 82 42.20 2.32 -11.08
CA GLU A 82 42.93 3.49 -10.60
C GLU A 82 42.23 4.77 -11.03
N GLY A 83 42.18 5.75 -10.14
CA GLY A 83 41.61 7.06 -10.35
C GLY A 83 42.43 8.17 -9.71
N ILE A 84 42.00 9.39 -9.84
CA ILE A 84 42.57 10.60 -9.28
C ILE A 84 41.51 11.30 -8.44
N ALA A 85 41.79 11.59 -7.16
CA ALA A 85 40.86 12.27 -6.26
C ALA A 85 40.39 13.62 -6.84
N GLY A 86 39.07 13.86 -6.76
CA GLY A 86 38.44 15.08 -7.27
C GLY A 86 38.39 15.25 -8.78
N ALA A 87 38.93 14.27 -9.56
CA ALA A 87 38.95 14.31 -11.01
C ALA A 87 38.29 13.11 -11.67
N SER A 88 38.55 11.90 -11.18
CA SER A 88 37.95 10.67 -11.71
C SER A 88 36.50 10.54 -11.31
N THR A 89 35.69 9.95 -12.19
CA THR A 89 34.25 9.76 -12.03
C THR A 89 33.87 8.29 -12.27
N ALA A 90 32.67 7.88 -11.90
CA ALA A 90 32.15 6.55 -12.23
C ALA A 90 32.06 6.32 -13.75
N VAL A 91 31.91 7.39 -14.57
CA VAL A 91 31.96 7.28 -16.04
C VAL A 91 33.34 6.81 -16.52
N ASP A 92 34.43 7.24 -15.86
CA ASP A 92 35.77 6.84 -16.25
C ASP A 92 36.02 5.38 -15.91
N VAL A 93 35.51 4.89 -14.79
CA VAL A 93 35.50 3.46 -14.45
C VAL A 93 34.72 2.65 -15.49
N LEU A 94 33.55 3.12 -15.92
CA LEU A 94 32.74 2.46 -16.96
C LEU A 94 33.48 2.40 -18.31
N LYS A 95 34.27 3.41 -18.68
CA LYS A 95 35.12 3.39 -19.88
C LYS A 95 36.19 2.29 -19.77
N GLN A 96 36.90 2.28 -18.63
CA GLN A 96 37.93 1.25 -18.37
C GLN A 96 37.31 -0.16 -18.32
N MET A 97 36.09 -0.33 -17.80
CA MET A 97 35.34 -1.60 -17.87
C MET A 97 35.16 -2.07 -19.32
N ASN A 98 34.69 -1.15 -20.20
CA ASN A 98 34.49 -1.46 -21.60
C ASN A 98 35.82 -1.85 -22.32
N GLU A 99 36.92 -1.18 -21.99
CA GLU A 99 38.26 -1.48 -22.51
C GLU A 99 38.76 -2.87 -22.07
N ARG A 100 38.40 -3.29 -20.84
CA ARG A 100 38.67 -4.65 -20.31
C ARG A 100 37.69 -5.71 -20.80
N GLY A 101 36.72 -5.37 -21.67
CA GLY A 101 35.75 -6.32 -22.22
C GLY A 101 34.69 -6.81 -21.24
N LEU A 102 34.47 -6.09 -20.13
CA LEU A 102 33.43 -6.42 -19.17
C LEU A 102 32.01 -6.10 -19.72
N PRO A 103 30.93 -6.79 -19.27
CA PRO A 103 29.60 -6.59 -19.78
C PRO A 103 29.13 -5.14 -19.66
N LYS A 104 28.43 -4.66 -20.71
CA LYS A 104 27.81 -3.34 -20.70
C LYS A 104 26.58 -3.33 -19.82
N VAL A 105 26.48 -2.36 -18.93
CA VAL A 105 25.34 -2.13 -18.05
C VAL A 105 24.65 -0.81 -18.46
N LEU A 106 23.33 -0.74 -18.36
CA LEU A 106 22.61 0.52 -18.43
C LEU A 106 22.85 1.30 -17.15
N ALA A 107 23.97 2.02 -17.07
CA ALA A 107 24.35 2.75 -15.88
C ALA A 107 23.47 4.00 -15.70
N LEU A 108 22.81 4.10 -14.55
CA LEU A 108 21.92 5.20 -14.18
C LEU A 108 22.58 6.12 -13.14
N ALA A 109 23.19 5.54 -12.12
CA ALA A 109 23.90 6.21 -11.04
C ALA A 109 25.00 5.30 -10.49
N ALA A 110 25.76 5.77 -9.50
CA ALA A 110 26.74 4.99 -8.78
C ALA A 110 26.44 5.01 -7.28
N GLN A 111 26.71 3.90 -6.60
CA GLN A 111 26.61 3.81 -5.14
C GLN A 111 28.01 3.63 -4.57
N LEU A 112 28.37 4.44 -3.57
CA LEU A 112 29.65 4.45 -2.89
C LEU A 112 29.50 3.77 -1.52
N ASP A 113 30.39 2.84 -1.21
CA ASP A 113 30.48 2.14 0.07
C ASP A 113 29.15 1.51 0.54
N GLY A 114 28.25 1.18 -0.43
CA GLY A 114 26.93 0.62 -0.15
C GLY A 114 25.93 1.59 0.50
N ARG A 115 26.24 2.90 0.53
CA ARG A 115 25.41 3.92 1.21
C ARG A 115 25.05 5.10 0.31
N ASP A 116 26.03 5.84 -0.15
CA ASP A 116 25.82 7.11 -0.83
C ASP A 116 25.56 6.91 -2.32
N VAL A 117 24.40 7.34 -2.81
CA VAL A 117 24.08 7.30 -4.24
C VAL A 117 24.43 8.64 -4.89
N VAL A 118 25.24 8.59 -5.94
CA VAL A 118 25.80 9.78 -6.62
C VAL A 118 25.59 9.72 -8.14
N ASP A 119 25.64 10.90 -8.78
CA ASP A 119 25.67 10.99 -10.24
C ASP A 119 26.88 10.26 -10.82
N LEU A 120 26.74 9.60 -11.96
CA LEU A 120 27.87 8.97 -12.66
C LEU A 120 29.02 9.94 -12.98
N ARG A 121 28.74 11.22 -13.08
CA ARG A 121 29.70 12.30 -13.38
C ARG A 121 30.18 13.04 -12.15
N ALA A 122 29.74 12.65 -10.95
CA ALA A 122 30.24 13.24 -9.74
C ALA A 122 31.72 12.89 -9.56
N PRO A 123 32.58 13.88 -9.24
CA PRO A 123 33.98 13.61 -8.88
C PRO A 123 34.08 12.72 -7.65
N LEU A 124 34.98 11.75 -7.67
CA LEU A 124 35.28 10.85 -6.56
C LEU A 124 36.47 11.36 -5.79
N ASP A 125 36.28 11.68 -4.52
CA ASP A 125 37.30 12.38 -3.70
C ASP A 125 38.19 11.43 -2.91
N ARG A 126 37.87 10.13 -2.83
CA ARG A 126 38.59 9.13 -2.03
C ARG A 126 38.47 7.74 -2.65
N SER A 127 39.34 6.84 -2.21
CA SER A 127 39.19 5.40 -2.48
C SER A 127 37.90 4.88 -1.87
N CYS A 128 37.13 4.10 -2.63
CA CYS A 128 35.84 3.58 -2.20
C CYS A 128 35.38 2.31 -2.95
N ASP A 129 34.45 1.58 -2.35
CA ASP A 129 33.70 0.54 -3.04
C ASP A 129 32.67 1.21 -3.96
N LEU A 130 32.63 0.81 -5.22
CA LEU A 130 31.75 1.35 -6.23
C LEU A 130 30.77 0.27 -6.74
N ALA A 131 29.48 0.55 -6.74
CA ALA A 131 28.48 -0.25 -7.42
C ALA A 131 27.77 0.60 -8.49
N ILE A 132 27.60 0.06 -9.70
CA ILE A 132 26.83 0.72 -10.74
C ILE A 132 25.36 0.32 -10.61
N LEU A 133 24.50 1.31 -10.49
CA LEU A 133 23.07 1.12 -10.35
C LEU A 133 22.42 1.16 -11.74
N ASP A 134 21.60 0.15 -12.00
CA ASP A 134 20.77 0.01 -13.18
C ASP A 134 19.27 0.07 -12.82
N PHE A 135 18.40 -0.19 -13.77
CA PHE A 135 16.94 -0.18 -13.56
C PHE A 135 16.42 -1.40 -12.77
N ASP A 136 17.22 -2.45 -12.59
CA ASP A 136 16.81 -3.63 -11.83
C ASP A 136 16.97 -3.41 -10.33
N SER A 137 17.86 -2.49 -9.92
CA SER A 137 18.07 -2.10 -8.53
C SER A 137 17.01 -1.08 -8.06
N GLU A 138 16.60 -1.17 -6.79
CA GLU A 138 15.60 -0.25 -6.21
C GLU A 138 16.09 1.21 -6.21
N GLU A 139 17.37 1.42 -5.86
CA GLU A 139 17.95 2.76 -5.87
C GLU A 139 18.08 3.31 -7.30
N GLY A 140 18.43 2.46 -8.27
CA GLY A 140 18.46 2.83 -9.68
C GLY A 140 17.07 3.22 -10.22
N LYS A 141 16.02 2.52 -9.83
CA LYS A 141 14.64 2.89 -10.17
C LYS A 141 14.27 4.26 -9.60
N LYS A 142 14.61 4.54 -8.34
CA LYS A 142 14.35 5.85 -7.72
C LYS A 142 15.01 6.99 -8.49
N VAL A 143 16.29 6.83 -8.85
CA VAL A 143 17.04 7.81 -9.66
C VAL A 143 16.42 7.98 -11.05
N PHE A 144 16.00 6.87 -11.67
CA PHE A 144 15.38 6.88 -12.99
C PHE A 144 14.05 7.63 -12.98
N TRP A 145 13.17 7.33 -12.04
CA TRP A 145 11.87 8.00 -11.94
C TRP A 145 11.97 9.45 -11.45
N HIS A 146 12.90 9.76 -10.54
CA HIS A 146 13.19 11.13 -10.16
C HIS A 146 13.64 11.97 -11.37
N SER A 147 14.53 11.43 -12.19
CA SER A 147 14.95 12.09 -13.44
C SER A 147 13.80 12.21 -14.44
N SER A 148 12.90 11.25 -14.48
CA SER A 148 11.69 11.30 -15.32
C SER A 148 10.71 12.37 -14.85
N ALA A 149 10.62 12.65 -13.54
CA ALA A 149 9.85 13.77 -13.03
C ALA A 149 10.35 15.10 -13.59
N HIS A 150 11.67 15.32 -13.63
CA HIS A 150 12.25 16.53 -14.25
C HIS A 150 11.93 16.67 -15.73
N VAL A 151 11.92 15.55 -16.50
CA VAL A 151 11.47 15.58 -17.91
C VAL A 151 10.00 15.96 -18.02
N LEU A 152 9.15 15.49 -17.10
CA LEU A 152 7.76 15.91 -17.04
C LEU A 152 7.64 17.40 -16.65
N GLY A 153 8.41 17.87 -15.65
CA GLY A 153 8.47 19.28 -15.24
C GLY A 153 8.84 20.19 -16.41
N GLN A 154 9.84 19.81 -17.20
CA GLN A 154 10.22 20.53 -18.42
C GLN A 154 9.09 20.55 -19.47
N ALA A 155 8.35 19.44 -19.63
CA ALA A 155 7.22 19.40 -20.54
C ALA A 155 6.06 20.29 -20.06
N LEU A 156 5.84 20.38 -18.75
CA LEU A 156 4.85 21.26 -18.14
C LEU A 156 5.23 22.74 -18.32
N GLU A 157 6.51 23.12 -18.10
CA GLU A 157 6.98 24.48 -18.40
C GLU A 157 6.85 24.80 -19.89
N ALA A 158 7.17 23.86 -20.78
CA ALA A 158 7.05 24.06 -22.21
C ALA A 158 5.59 24.29 -22.68
N LYS A 159 4.62 23.62 -22.02
CA LYS A 159 3.20 23.77 -22.33
C LYS A 159 2.59 25.04 -21.73
N PHE A 160 2.82 25.30 -20.45
CA PHE A 160 2.15 26.38 -19.72
C PHE A 160 2.99 27.66 -19.63
N GLN A 161 4.28 27.60 -20.02
CA GLN A 161 5.21 28.74 -20.04
C GLN A 161 5.25 29.47 -18.69
N ASP A 162 5.20 30.78 -18.71
CA ASP A 162 5.31 31.64 -17.51
C ASP A 162 4.11 31.52 -16.53
N LYS A 163 3.07 30.74 -16.89
CA LYS A 163 1.87 30.53 -16.06
C LYS A 163 1.98 29.35 -15.10
N VAL A 164 3.04 28.56 -15.18
CA VAL A 164 3.28 27.44 -14.27
C VAL A 164 4.34 27.79 -13.23
N ARG A 165 4.09 27.39 -11.98
CA ARG A 165 5.07 27.42 -10.89
C ARG A 165 5.27 25.99 -10.42
N LEU A 166 6.40 25.41 -10.81
CA LEU A 166 6.78 24.05 -10.41
C LEU A 166 7.16 24.04 -8.93
N THR A 167 6.68 23.05 -8.18
CA THR A 167 7.02 22.85 -6.76
C THR A 167 7.96 21.68 -6.58
N ASP A 168 7.47 20.45 -6.58
CA ASP A 168 8.25 19.26 -6.30
C ASP A 168 7.97 18.13 -7.29
N GLY A 169 8.97 17.27 -7.54
CA GLY A 169 8.90 16.17 -8.51
C GLY A 169 9.58 14.89 -8.02
N PRO A 170 9.09 14.24 -6.94
CA PRO A 170 9.71 13.03 -6.41
C PRO A 170 9.36 11.77 -7.21
N SER A 171 10.19 10.73 -7.02
CA SER A 171 9.80 9.36 -7.31
C SER A 171 8.83 8.85 -6.25
N LEU A 172 7.97 7.90 -6.62
CA LEU A 172 7.03 7.24 -5.71
C LEU A 172 7.61 5.91 -5.21
N SER A 173 7.39 5.61 -3.95
CA SER A 173 7.78 4.33 -3.34
C SER A 173 7.11 3.12 -4.01
N GLU A 174 5.89 3.30 -4.50
CA GLU A 174 5.09 2.28 -5.20
C GLU A 174 5.47 2.14 -6.69
N GLY A 175 6.40 2.96 -7.17
CA GLY A 175 6.83 3.04 -8.57
C GLY A 175 6.21 4.19 -9.34
N GLY A 176 7.01 4.75 -10.26
CA GLY A 176 6.65 5.94 -11.02
C GLY A 176 7.04 7.25 -10.31
N PHE A 177 6.44 8.34 -10.73
CA PHE A 177 6.76 9.70 -10.27
C PHE A 177 5.55 10.61 -10.44
N PHE A 178 5.62 11.80 -9.85
CA PHE A 178 4.74 12.92 -10.20
C PHE A 178 5.54 14.21 -10.30
N TYR A 179 4.93 15.23 -10.88
CA TYR A 179 5.34 16.61 -10.71
C TYR A 179 4.17 17.42 -10.20
N GLU A 180 4.43 18.22 -9.17
CA GLU A 180 3.47 19.10 -8.54
C GLU A 180 3.68 20.55 -9.01
N MET A 181 2.60 21.29 -9.20
CA MET A 181 2.65 22.65 -9.73
C MET A 181 1.44 23.47 -9.32
N TYR A 182 1.65 24.77 -9.27
CA TYR A 182 0.59 25.77 -9.26
C TYR A 182 0.40 26.32 -10.68
N LEU A 183 -0.85 26.48 -11.10
CA LEU A 183 -1.20 27.14 -12.37
C LEU A 183 -1.95 28.43 -12.11
N GLU A 184 -1.50 29.51 -12.74
CA GLU A 184 -2.14 30.83 -12.65
C GLU A 184 -3.49 30.86 -13.40
N ASP A 185 -4.28 31.92 -13.16
CA ASP A 185 -5.56 32.17 -13.84
C ASP A 185 -6.62 31.04 -13.70
N GLY A 186 -6.51 30.20 -12.67
CA GLY A 186 -7.45 29.08 -12.45
C GLY A 186 -7.37 27.97 -13.49
N MET A 187 -6.27 27.91 -14.25
CA MET A 187 -6.04 26.81 -15.21
C MET A 187 -5.89 25.48 -14.49
N THR A 188 -6.28 24.41 -15.17
CA THR A 188 -6.18 23.05 -14.65
C THR A 188 -5.63 22.10 -15.71
N VAL A 189 -4.91 21.07 -15.28
CA VAL A 189 -4.52 19.95 -16.15
C VAL A 189 -5.57 18.86 -16.09
N SER A 190 -5.95 18.37 -17.26
CA SER A 190 -6.92 17.31 -17.44
C SER A 190 -6.37 16.19 -18.34
N GLU A 191 -7.11 15.09 -18.47
CA GLU A 191 -6.69 13.98 -19.33
C GLU A 191 -6.53 14.38 -20.81
N SER A 192 -7.22 15.46 -21.26
CA SER A 192 -7.06 15.97 -22.62
C SER A 192 -5.66 16.51 -22.91
N ASP A 193 -4.91 16.90 -21.88
CA ASP A 193 -3.54 17.42 -22.00
C ASP A 193 -2.48 16.33 -22.13
N PHE A 194 -2.81 15.08 -21.77
CA PHE A 194 -1.85 13.99 -21.67
C PHE A 194 -1.13 13.67 -22.98
N GLN A 195 -1.84 13.73 -24.11
CA GLN A 195 -1.23 13.44 -25.42
C GLN A 195 -0.17 14.49 -25.80
N GLU A 196 -0.45 15.77 -25.55
CA GLU A 196 0.48 16.84 -25.82
C GLU A 196 1.71 16.76 -24.90
N LEU A 197 1.50 16.57 -23.60
CA LEU A 197 2.59 16.36 -22.63
C LEU A 197 3.46 15.18 -22.99
N LEU A 198 2.87 14.04 -23.40
CA LEU A 198 3.64 12.88 -23.90
C LEU A 198 4.41 13.16 -25.17
N ALA A 199 3.90 13.99 -26.08
CA ALA A 199 4.63 14.41 -27.26
C ALA A 199 5.85 15.27 -26.90
N LEU A 200 5.69 16.18 -25.93
CA LEU A 200 6.78 17.02 -25.41
C LEU A 200 7.83 16.17 -24.69
N THR A 201 7.45 15.24 -23.80
CA THR A 201 8.42 14.34 -23.15
C THR A 201 9.21 13.51 -24.16
N LYS A 202 8.57 12.97 -25.20
CA LYS A 202 9.26 12.23 -26.28
C LYS A 202 10.27 13.11 -27.02
N LYS A 203 9.95 14.39 -27.26
CA LYS A 203 10.88 15.35 -27.90
C LYS A 203 12.11 15.58 -27.01
N ILE A 204 11.90 15.80 -25.71
CA ILE A 204 12.97 16.00 -24.72
C ILE A 204 13.90 14.77 -24.63
N VAL A 205 13.32 13.57 -24.56
CA VAL A 205 14.08 12.32 -24.51
C VAL A 205 14.97 12.16 -25.77
N LYS A 206 14.44 12.45 -26.95
CA LYS A 206 15.20 12.38 -28.22
C LYS A 206 16.37 13.36 -28.26
N GLN A 207 16.29 14.47 -27.59
CA GLN A 207 17.36 15.48 -27.52
C GLN A 207 18.56 15.02 -26.70
N ARG A 208 18.43 13.96 -25.89
CA ARG A 208 19.50 13.41 -25.04
C ARG A 208 20.16 14.48 -24.16
N GLN A 209 19.37 15.39 -23.61
CA GLN A 209 19.84 16.49 -22.78
C GLN A 209 20.57 15.94 -21.54
N PRO A 210 21.76 16.44 -21.17
CA PRO A 210 22.46 16.05 -19.97
C PRO A 210 21.72 16.58 -18.72
N PHE A 211 21.83 15.84 -17.60
CA PHE A 211 21.55 16.39 -16.28
C PHE A 211 22.86 16.98 -15.74
N GLU A 212 22.85 18.26 -15.45
CA GLU A 212 24.01 19.01 -15.00
C GLU A 212 23.78 19.54 -13.58
N ARG A 213 24.66 19.13 -12.65
CA ARG A 213 24.61 19.54 -11.25
C ARG A 213 25.52 20.77 -11.03
N MET A 214 25.05 21.70 -10.21
CA MET A 214 25.82 22.85 -9.75
C MET A 214 25.52 23.14 -8.28
N GLU A 215 26.56 23.21 -7.46
CA GLU A 215 26.42 23.71 -6.09
C GLU A 215 26.41 25.22 -6.09
N VAL A 216 25.48 25.81 -5.33
CA VAL A 216 25.26 27.26 -5.35
C VAL A 216 25.09 27.83 -3.93
N THR A 217 25.33 29.12 -3.80
CA THR A 217 25.00 29.89 -2.59
C THR A 217 23.49 30.05 -2.45
N ARG A 218 23.03 30.24 -1.21
CA ARG A 218 21.61 30.45 -0.92
C ARG A 218 21.11 31.75 -1.57
N ASP A 219 21.95 32.79 -1.65
CA ASP A 219 21.61 34.06 -2.26
C ASP A 219 21.39 33.91 -3.77
N PHE A 220 22.28 33.17 -4.46
CA PHE A 220 22.09 32.86 -5.88
C PHE A 220 20.80 32.06 -6.14
N ALA A 221 20.54 31.04 -5.31
CA ALA A 221 19.30 30.25 -5.43
C ALA A 221 18.05 31.11 -5.20
N ARG A 222 18.07 32.02 -4.21
CA ARG A 222 16.97 32.96 -3.97
C ARG A 222 16.72 33.92 -5.14
N GLU A 223 17.79 34.42 -5.74
CA GLU A 223 17.68 35.29 -6.91
C GLU A 223 17.07 34.52 -8.09
N LEU A 224 17.58 33.32 -8.36
CA LEU A 224 17.13 32.49 -9.49
C LEU A 224 15.65 32.05 -9.35
N PHE A 225 15.17 31.80 -8.13
CA PHE A 225 13.81 31.34 -7.84
C PHE A 225 12.87 32.43 -7.30
N ALA A 226 13.27 33.70 -7.38
CA ALA A 226 12.46 34.85 -6.90
C ALA A 226 11.05 34.94 -7.52
N TYR A 227 10.81 34.24 -8.60
CA TYR A 227 9.52 34.18 -9.30
C TYR A 227 8.52 33.21 -8.66
N SER A 228 8.96 32.31 -7.78
CA SER A 228 8.15 31.24 -7.19
C SER A 228 8.24 31.29 -5.67
N ASP A 229 7.17 31.74 -5.03
CA ASP A 229 7.07 31.74 -3.57
C ASP A 229 7.25 30.33 -3.01
N PHE A 230 6.76 29.29 -3.71
CA PHE A 230 6.92 27.89 -3.34
C PHE A 230 8.40 27.45 -3.27
N LYS A 231 9.22 27.84 -4.25
CA LYS A 231 10.65 27.52 -4.25
C LYS A 231 11.39 28.30 -3.17
N ILE A 232 10.98 29.54 -2.88
CA ILE A 232 11.53 30.33 -1.77
C ILE A 232 11.17 29.69 -0.43
N ASP A 233 9.95 29.20 -0.25
CA ASP A 233 9.55 28.47 0.96
C ASP A 233 10.33 27.17 1.13
N MET A 234 10.56 26.42 0.06
CA MET A 234 11.42 25.22 0.09
C MET A 234 12.84 25.58 0.51
N LEU A 235 13.43 26.64 -0.05
CA LEU A 235 14.76 27.13 0.32
C LEU A 235 14.84 27.55 1.80
N ASN A 236 13.80 28.13 2.35
CA ASN A 236 13.75 28.54 3.76
C ASN A 236 13.68 27.34 4.71
N LYS A 237 13.13 26.22 4.29
CA LYS A 237 13.05 24.96 5.07
C LYS A 237 14.38 24.20 5.14
N ILE A 238 15.33 24.46 4.24
CA ILE A 238 16.67 23.86 4.26
C ILE A 238 17.50 24.51 5.37
N PRO A 239 18.14 23.75 6.28
CA PRO A 239 18.95 24.29 7.36
C PRO A 239 20.09 25.21 6.86
N GLN A 240 20.47 26.19 7.67
CA GLN A 240 21.62 27.05 7.36
C GLN A 240 22.91 26.24 7.44
N GLY A 241 23.77 26.39 6.41
CA GLY A 241 25.04 25.64 6.32
C GLY A 241 24.96 24.34 5.54
N GLU A 242 23.77 23.88 5.17
CA GLU A 242 23.62 22.74 4.25
C GLU A 242 23.93 23.17 2.82
N ALA A 243 24.71 22.36 2.07
CA ALA A 243 25.04 22.61 0.67
C ALA A 243 23.80 22.58 -0.21
N LEU A 244 23.62 23.59 -1.03
CA LEU A 244 22.52 23.68 -1.97
C LEU A 244 22.98 23.27 -3.36
N SER A 245 22.24 22.36 -3.99
CA SER A 245 22.48 21.98 -5.38
C SER A 245 21.26 22.28 -6.26
N LEU A 246 21.58 22.69 -7.47
CA LEU A 246 20.63 22.85 -8.56
C LEU A 246 20.95 21.85 -9.64
N TYR A 247 19.92 21.39 -10.35
CA TYR A 247 20.08 20.59 -11.56
C TYR A 247 19.46 21.27 -12.75
N ARG A 248 20.20 21.24 -13.86
CA ARG A 248 19.73 21.70 -15.17
C ARG A 248 19.50 20.50 -16.08
N CYS A 249 18.35 20.48 -16.73
CA CYS A 249 18.02 19.56 -17.81
C CYS A 249 17.46 20.36 -18.98
N GLY A 250 18.28 20.64 -19.97
CA GLY A 250 17.93 21.58 -21.04
C GLY A 250 17.54 22.96 -20.50
N PRO A 251 16.33 23.44 -20.78
CA PRO A 251 15.86 24.74 -20.26
C PRO A 251 15.34 24.69 -18.80
N LEU A 252 15.01 23.53 -18.27
CA LEU A 252 14.59 23.40 -16.88
C LEU A 252 15.78 23.51 -15.93
N ILE A 253 15.68 24.42 -14.96
CA ILE A 253 16.61 24.51 -13.82
C ILE A 253 15.78 24.37 -12.55
N ASP A 254 16.16 23.41 -11.69
CA ASP A 254 15.39 23.12 -10.49
C ASP A 254 16.26 22.95 -9.25
N LEU A 255 15.66 23.28 -8.08
CA LEU A 255 16.26 23.02 -6.77
C LEU A 255 16.12 21.53 -6.46
N CYS A 256 17.24 20.80 -6.46
CA CYS A 256 17.22 19.37 -6.34
C CYS A 256 18.52 18.84 -5.71
N ARG A 257 18.42 17.81 -4.88
CA ARG A 257 19.58 17.14 -4.28
C ARG A 257 20.20 16.09 -5.22
N GLY A 258 19.44 15.62 -6.20
CA GLY A 258 19.85 14.49 -7.06
C GLY A 258 19.84 13.15 -6.31
N PRO A 259 20.57 12.12 -6.78
CA PRO A 259 21.24 12.12 -8.09
C PRO A 259 20.28 11.93 -9.26
N HIS A 260 20.81 12.12 -10.48
CA HIS A 260 20.08 11.96 -11.73
C HIS A 260 20.80 11.05 -12.72
N VAL A 261 20.05 10.54 -13.70
CA VAL A 261 20.61 9.79 -14.82
C VAL A 261 21.51 10.68 -15.69
N PRO A 262 22.47 10.12 -16.44
CA PRO A 262 23.44 10.94 -17.20
C PRO A 262 22.83 11.84 -18.28
N HIS A 263 21.72 11.44 -18.88
CA HIS A 263 20.99 12.25 -19.89
C HIS A 263 19.58 11.70 -20.12
N THR A 264 18.67 12.54 -20.62
CA THR A 264 17.27 12.19 -20.88
C THR A 264 17.07 11.00 -21.83
N GLY A 265 18.03 10.71 -22.70
CA GLY A 265 17.94 9.61 -23.67
C GLY A 265 17.87 8.21 -23.08
N VAL A 266 18.19 8.00 -21.78
CA VAL A 266 18.02 6.72 -21.10
C VAL A 266 16.56 6.50 -20.64
N LEU A 267 15.77 7.56 -20.57
CA LEU A 267 14.37 7.56 -20.15
C LEU A 267 13.45 7.30 -21.36
N ALA A 268 13.58 6.13 -21.98
CA ALA A 268 13.09 5.91 -23.34
C ALA A 268 11.56 5.91 -23.51
N SER A 269 10.82 5.47 -22.49
CA SER A 269 9.37 5.23 -22.61
C SER A 269 8.60 5.84 -21.46
N PHE A 270 7.60 6.68 -21.77
CA PHE A 270 6.76 7.39 -20.79
C PHE A 270 5.28 7.07 -20.96
N ALA A 271 4.55 7.04 -19.84
CA ALA A 271 3.11 7.16 -19.81
C ALA A 271 2.70 8.15 -18.70
N ILE A 272 1.73 9.01 -18.99
CA ILE A 272 1.04 9.82 -17.97
C ILE A 272 -0.16 9.00 -17.50
N THR A 273 -0.31 8.84 -16.19
CA THR A 273 -1.26 7.88 -15.62
C THR A 273 -2.52 8.56 -15.09
N ARG A 274 -2.37 9.70 -14.45
CA ARG A 274 -3.49 10.47 -13.87
C ARG A 274 -3.05 11.89 -13.53
N CYS A 275 -4.03 12.75 -13.26
CA CYS A 275 -3.84 14.03 -12.59
C CYS A 275 -4.62 14.03 -11.27
N GLY A 276 -4.24 14.91 -10.37
CA GLY A 276 -4.86 15.07 -9.05
C GLY A 276 -4.60 16.45 -8.47
N ALA A 277 -5.25 16.76 -7.36
CA ALA A 277 -5.06 17.99 -6.62
C ALA A 277 -4.35 17.71 -5.30
N SER A 278 -3.61 18.69 -4.80
CA SER A 278 -3.03 18.73 -3.47
C SER A 278 -3.07 20.16 -2.92
N HIS A 279 -2.66 20.35 -1.67
CA HIS A 279 -2.61 21.67 -1.06
C HIS A 279 -1.20 21.98 -0.56
N TRP A 280 -0.76 23.20 -0.74
CA TRP A 280 0.46 23.72 -0.14
C TRP A 280 0.11 24.39 1.19
N GLU A 281 0.54 23.82 2.31
CA GLU A 281 0.33 24.35 3.65
C GLU A 281 -1.13 24.76 3.95
N ASP A 282 -2.11 24.01 3.42
CA ASP A 282 -3.55 24.28 3.52
C ASP A 282 -4.02 25.62 2.94
N LYS A 283 -3.22 26.28 2.09
CA LYS A 283 -3.54 27.59 1.52
C LYS A 283 -3.81 27.57 0.03
N ASP A 284 -2.88 27.02 -0.76
CA ASP A 284 -2.94 27.04 -2.21
C ASP A 284 -3.27 25.69 -2.79
N LEU A 285 -4.18 25.66 -3.77
CA LEU A 285 -4.53 24.44 -4.50
C LEU A 285 -3.47 24.18 -5.57
N LEU A 286 -2.70 23.10 -5.38
CA LEU A 286 -1.74 22.60 -6.34
C LEU A 286 -2.32 21.47 -7.19
N GLN A 287 -1.70 21.24 -8.32
CA GLN A 287 -2.03 20.11 -9.18
C GLN A 287 -0.83 19.18 -9.31
N ARG A 288 -1.13 17.87 -9.36
CA ARG A 288 -0.14 16.82 -9.59
C ARG A 288 -0.43 16.11 -10.89
N VAL A 289 0.59 15.95 -11.71
CA VAL A 289 0.55 15.06 -12.87
C VAL A 289 1.43 13.85 -12.58
N TYR A 290 0.83 12.67 -12.63
CA TYR A 290 1.51 11.41 -12.33
C TYR A 290 1.94 10.73 -13.61
N GLY A 291 3.12 10.14 -13.57
CA GLY A 291 3.69 9.41 -14.69
C GLY A 291 4.44 8.15 -14.28
N ILE A 292 4.71 7.33 -15.26
CA ILE A 292 5.62 6.19 -15.13
C ILE A 292 6.52 6.14 -16.37
N SER A 293 7.73 5.64 -16.21
CA SER A 293 8.68 5.53 -17.32
C SER A 293 9.52 4.28 -17.19
N PHE A 294 10.03 3.81 -18.33
CA PHE A 294 10.83 2.60 -18.44
C PHE A 294 11.99 2.78 -19.41
N PRO A 295 13.10 2.00 -19.26
CA PRO A 295 14.24 2.02 -20.18
C PRO A 295 13.90 1.64 -21.60
N ASN A 296 12.80 0.93 -21.82
CA ASN A 296 12.38 0.49 -23.16
C ASN A 296 10.85 0.35 -23.27
N ASN A 297 10.36 0.30 -24.49
CA ASN A 297 8.93 0.23 -24.77
C ASN A 297 8.30 -1.15 -24.47
N ALA A 298 9.10 -2.21 -24.41
CA ALA A 298 8.60 -3.54 -24.06
C ALA A 298 8.14 -3.56 -22.60
N MET A 299 8.95 -3.04 -21.68
CA MET A 299 8.61 -2.92 -20.27
C MET A 299 7.37 -2.01 -20.04
N LEU A 300 7.27 -0.90 -20.80
CA LEU A 300 6.07 -0.04 -20.71
C LEU A 300 4.80 -0.77 -21.17
N LYS A 301 4.88 -1.55 -22.26
CA LYS A 301 3.74 -2.35 -22.75
C LYS A 301 3.37 -3.46 -21.77
N GLU A 302 4.34 -4.13 -21.18
CA GLU A 302 4.12 -5.13 -20.14
C GLU A 302 3.41 -4.50 -18.94
N TRP A 303 3.89 -3.35 -18.46
CA TRP A 303 3.24 -2.60 -17.38
C TRP A 303 1.81 -2.19 -17.75
N GLN A 304 1.57 -1.69 -18.97
CA GLN A 304 0.22 -1.34 -19.43
C GLN A 304 -0.71 -2.55 -19.45
N HIS A 305 -0.22 -3.68 -19.94
CA HIS A 305 -0.98 -4.94 -19.91
C HIS A 305 -1.33 -5.36 -18.47
N PHE A 306 -0.37 -5.25 -17.55
CA PHE A 306 -0.62 -5.48 -16.12
C PHE A 306 -1.68 -4.55 -15.54
N GLN A 307 -1.66 -3.26 -15.89
CA GLN A 307 -2.66 -2.30 -15.44
C GLN A 307 -4.06 -2.61 -15.98
N GLU A 308 -4.16 -3.03 -17.23
CA GLU A 308 -5.43 -3.45 -17.83
C GLU A 308 -5.98 -4.72 -17.16
N GLU A 309 -5.13 -5.71 -16.93
CA GLU A 309 -5.51 -6.91 -16.20
C GLU A 309 -5.90 -6.60 -14.74
N ALA A 310 -5.18 -5.72 -14.07
CA ALA A 310 -5.53 -5.28 -12.71
C ALA A 310 -6.92 -4.61 -12.68
N LYS A 311 -7.25 -3.77 -13.66
CA LYS A 311 -8.60 -3.16 -13.77
C LYS A 311 -9.69 -4.20 -13.99
N LYS A 312 -9.43 -5.22 -14.83
CA LYS A 312 -10.39 -6.32 -15.07
C LYS A 312 -10.59 -7.18 -13.84
N ARG A 313 -9.56 -7.33 -13.00
CA ARG A 313 -9.59 -8.12 -11.78
C ARG A 313 -9.99 -7.35 -10.52
N ASP A 314 -10.29 -6.05 -10.63
CA ASP A 314 -10.75 -5.25 -9.50
C ASP A 314 -11.92 -5.93 -8.78
N HIS A 315 -11.73 -6.22 -7.48
CA HIS A 315 -12.72 -6.92 -6.66
C HIS A 315 -14.07 -6.21 -6.61
N ARG A 316 -14.11 -4.88 -6.78
CA ARG A 316 -15.35 -4.09 -6.81
C ARG A 316 -16.15 -4.38 -8.09
N VAL A 317 -15.45 -4.52 -9.22
CA VAL A 317 -16.06 -4.84 -10.52
C VAL A 317 -16.54 -6.28 -10.53
N ILE A 318 -15.68 -7.23 -10.16
CA ILE A 318 -16.01 -8.66 -10.10
C ILE A 318 -17.11 -8.90 -9.05
N GLY A 319 -16.98 -8.31 -7.87
CA GLY A 319 -17.94 -8.44 -6.78
C GLY A 319 -19.34 -7.98 -7.17
N LYS A 320 -19.46 -6.87 -7.91
CA LYS A 320 -20.74 -6.41 -8.47
C LYS A 320 -21.28 -7.39 -9.52
N ASN A 321 -20.44 -7.83 -10.47
CA ASN A 321 -20.86 -8.74 -11.55
C ASN A 321 -21.30 -10.11 -11.02
N GLN A 322 -20.61 -10.63 -10.00
CA GLN A 322 -20.94 -11.89 -9.36
C GLN A 322 -21.97 -11.76 -8.22
N GLN A 323 -22.43 -10.54 -7.93
CA GLN A 323 -23.39 -10.26 -6.85
C GLN A 323 -22.87 -10.74 -5.47
N LEU A 324 -21.62 -10.41 -5.13
CA LEU A 324 -21.00 -10.83 -3.89
C LEU A 324 -21.31 -9.85 -2.75
N PHE A 325 -21.16 -8.57 -2.99
CA PHE A 325 -21.37 -7.53 -1.97
C PHE A 325 -21.78 -6.18 -2.60
N MET A 326 -22.24 -5.29 -1.74
CA MET A 326 -22.49 -3.90 -2.09
C MET A 326 -22.15 -2.96 -0.95
N PHE A 327 -21.92 -1.70 -1.26
CA PHE A 327 -21.80 -0.60 -0.29
C PHE A 327 -22.97 0.35 -0.43
N HIS A 328 -23.33 1.01 0.66
CA HIS A 328 -24.40 1.98 0.69
C HIS A 328 -24.00 3.23 1.47
N GLN A 329 -24.43 4.40 1.01
CA GLN A 329 -24.08 5.69 1.63
C GLN A 329 -24.58 5.85 3.08
N LEU A 330 -25.63 5.15 3.49
CA LEU A 330 -26.14 5.13 4.88
C LEU A 330 -25.28 4.26 5.82
N SER A 331 -24.32 3.48 5.29
CA SER A 331 -23.37 2.70 6.07
C SER A 331 -21.98 2.76 5.42
N PRO A 332 -21.34 3.95 5.42
CA PRO A 332 -20.08 4.14 4.70
C PRO A 332 -18.96 3.31 5.31
N GLY A 333 -18.22 2.60 4.44
CA GLY A 333 -17.15 1.72 4.87
C GLY A 333 -17.58 0.38 5.46
N SER A 334 -18.86 0.00 5.35
CA SER A 334 -19.37 -1.31 5.79
C SER A 334 -19.97 -2.06 4.61
N ALA A 335 -19.48 -3.24 4.32
CA ALA A 335 -20.00 -4.06 3.21
C ALA A 335 -21.29 -4.77 3.61
N PHE A 336 -22.25 -4.80 2.68
CA PHE A 336 -23.40 -5.70 2.71
C PHE A 336 -23.05 -6.91 1.87
N PHE A 337 -22.92 -8.08 2.48
CA PHE A 337 -22.72 -9.32 1.74
C PHE A 337 -24.05 -9.83 1.20
N LEU A 338 -24.09 -10.05 -0.11
CA LEU A 338 -25.22 -10.65 -0.81
C LEU A 338 -25.16 -12.19 -0.69
N PRO A 339 -26.18 -12.96 -1.07
CA PRO A 339 -26.19 -14.42 -0.86
C PRO A 339 -24.92 -15.12 -1.37
N HIS A 340 -24.44 -14.80 -2.56
CA HIS A 340 -23.20 -15.38 -3.09
C HIS A 340 -21.97 -14.96 -2.30
N GLY A 341 -21.86 -13.71 -1.90
CA GLY A 341 -20.77 -13.23 -1.06
C GLY A 341 -20.77 -13.86 0.32
N THR A 342 -21.96 -14.07 0.91
CA THR A 342 -22.11 -14.74 2.20
C THR A 342 -21.65 -16.21 2.12
N ARG A 343 -21.89 -16.90 1.00
CA ARG A 343 -21.35 -18.26 0.78
C ARG A 343 -19.82 -18.27 0.85
N VAL A 344 -19.16 -17.36 0.15
CA VAL A 344 -17.69 -17.24 0.17
C VAL A 344 -17.19 -16.86 1.57
N PHE A 345 -17.81 -15.88 2.21
CA PHE A 345 -17.46 -15.47 3.57
C PHE A 345 -17.51 -16.65 4.56
N ASN A 346 -18.62 -17.38 4.55
CA ASN A 346 -18.81 -18.55 5.42
C ASN A 346 -17.84 -19.69 5.07
N GLY A 347 -17.55 -19.89 3.77
CA GLY A 347 -16.56 -20.86 3.31
C GLY A 347 -15.17 -20.58 3.90
N LEU A 348 -14.71 -19.32 3.81
CA LEU A 348 -13.44 -18.89 4.43
C LEU A 348 -13.45 -19.06 5.95
N ALA A 349 -14.50 -18.60 6.61
CA ALA A 349 -14.62 -18.74 8.07
C ALA A 349 -14.64 -20.20 8.52
N ASN A 350 -15.36 -21.08 7.81
CA ASN A 350 -15.42 -22.50 8.13
C ASN A 350 -14.08 -23.20 7.86
N PHE A 351 -13.35 -22.83 6.81
CA PHE A 351 -12.02 -23.33 6.55
C PHE A 351 -11.09 -23.02 7.74
N ILE A 352 -11.05 -21.80 8.20
CA ILE A 352 -10.23 -21.41 9.37
C ILE A 352 -10.72 -22.10 10.66
N ARG A 353 -12.05 -22.25 10.88
CA ARG A 353 -12.60 -22.99 12.03
C ARG A 353 -12.18 -24.45 12.06
N ASN A 354 -12.07 -25.10 10.91
CA ASN A 354 -11.56 -26.47 10.82
C ASN A 354 -10.08 -26.50 11.21
N GLU A 355 -9.28 -25.55 10.73
CA GLU A 355 -7.88 -25.43 11.14
C GLU A 355 -7.73 -25.12 12.64
N TYR A 356 -8.62 -24.36 13.24
CA TYR A 356 -8.65 -24.13 14.69
C TYR A 356 -8.82 -25.41 15.48
N ARG A 357 -9.74 -26.27 15.07
CA ARG A 357 -9.96 -27.57 15.72
C ARG A 357 -8.71 -28.45 15.65
N ASN A 358 -8.07 -28.49 14.48
CA ASN A 358 -6.86 -29.28 14.26
C ASN A 358 -5.67 -28.79 15.08
N ARG A 359 -5.67 -27.50 15.48
CA ARG A 359 -4.56 -26.82 16.18
C ARG A 359 -4.87 -26.47 17.63
N GLY A 360 -6.01 -26.91 18.16
CA GLY A 360 -6.39 -26.75 19.57
C GLY A 360 -6.80 -25.33 19.94
N TYR A 361 -7.31 -24.52 19.00
CA TYR A 361 -7.93 -23.23 19.31
C TYR A 361 -9.37 -23.44 19.78
N GLN A 362 -9.78 -22.61 20.74
CA GLN A 362 -11.14 -22.54 21.27
C GLN A 362 -11.81 -21.27 20.73
N GLU A 363 -12.88 -21.43 19.94
CA GLU A 363 -13.63 -20.28 19.43
C GLU A 363 -14.53 -19.72 20.55
N VAL A 364 -14.47 -18.40 20.73
CA VAL A 364 -15.29 -17.65 21.67
C VAL A 364 -16.02 -16.52 20.93
N ILE A 365 -17.05 -15.96 21.55
CA ILE A 365 -17.76 -14.79 21.04
C ILE A 365 -17.76 -13.75 22.15
N THR A 366 -17.18 -12.59 21.90
CA THR A 366 -17.15 -11.48 22.84
C THR A 366 -18.16 -10.39 22.46
N PRO A 367 -18.65 -9.58 23.42
CA PRO A 367 -19.54 -8.46 23.13
C PRO A 367 -18.94 -7.49 22.10
N LEU A 368 -19.82 -6.83 21.33
CA LEU A 368 -19.38 -5.82 20.34
C LEU A 368 -19.16 -4.45 20.98
N ILE A 369 -19.78 -4.20 22.13
CA ILE A 369 -19.77 -2.93 22.84
C ILE A 369 -19.30 -3.15 24.28
N PHE A 370 -18.41 -2.28 24.75
CA PHE A 370 -17.87 -2.30 26.10
C PHE A 370 -17.85 -0.89 26.67
N LYS A 371 -17.90 -0.79 28.01
CA LYS A 371 -17.69 0.48 28.71
C LYS A 371 -16.31 1.06 28.44
N LYS A 372 -16.21 2.38 28.48
CA LYS A 372 -14.98 3.15 28.25
C LYS A 372 -13.81 2.69 29.14
N GLU A 373 -14.09 2.28 30.36
CA GLU A 373 -13.08 1.85 31.34
C GLU A 373 -12.27 0.64 30.87
N LEU A 374 -12.86 -0.25 30.06
CA LEU A 374 -12.12 -1.35 29.46
C LEU A 374 -11.02 -0.83 28.50
N TRP A 375 -11.34 0.18 27.73
CA TRP A 375 -10.43 0.80 26.77
C TRP A 375 -9.36 1.65 27.44
N GLU A 376 -9.67 2.26 28.59
CA GLU A 376 -8.70 2.95 29.44
C GLU A 376 -7.74 1.96 30.09
N THR A 377 -8.25 0.87 30.65
CA THR A 377 -7.44 -0.20 31.26
C THR A 377 -6.46 -0.79 30.26
N SER A 378 -6.91 -1.10 29.06
CA SER A 378 -6.06 -1.68 28.00
C SER A 378 -5.09 -0.68 27.37
N GLY A 379 -5.31 0.63 27.53
CA GLY A 379 -4.53 1.69 26.88
C GLY A 379 -4.99 2.04 25.46
N HIS A 380 -6.02 1.39 24.96
CA HIS A 380 -6.54 1.71 23.62
C HIS A 380 -7.13 3.12 23.58
N TYR A 381 -7.81 3.58 24.63
CA TYR A 381 -8.40 4.91 24.66
C TYR A 381 -7.35 6.03 24.53
N GLN A 382 -6.16 5.86 25.13
CA GLN A 382 -5.09 6.85 25.07
C GLN A 382 -4.38 6.86 23.72
N ASN A 383 -4.20 5.69 23.09
CA ASN A 383 -3.35 5.54 21.88
C ASN A 383 -4.15 5.37 20.58
N TYR A 384 -5.47 5.09 20.66
CA TYR A 384 -6.29 4.69 19.52
C TYR A 384 -7.67 5.35 19.49
N LYS A 385 -7.89 6.42 20.29
CA LYS A 385 -9.19 7.08 20.45
C LYS A 385 -9.78 7.60 19.14
N GLU A 386 -8.95 8.13 18.25
CA GLU A 386 -9.40 8.73 16.99
C GLU A 386 -10.00 7.67 16.04
N ASP A 387 -9.53 6.44 16.15
CA ASP A 387 -9.98 5.30 15.34
C ASP A 387 -11.13 4.51 15.99
N MET A 388 -11.67 4.95 17.13
CA MET A 388 -12.76 4.27 17.85
C MET A 388 -14.10 4.94 17.61
N PHE A 389 -15.15 4.13 17.39
CA PHE A 389 -16.53 4.59 17.48
C PHE A 389 -16.99 4.59 18.94
N MET A 390 -17.37 5.75 19.43
CA MET A 390 -17.96 5.91 20.77
C MET A 390 -19.48 5.98 20.68
N VAL A 391 -20.15 5.36 21.65
CA VAL A 391 -21.63 5.28 21.76
C VAL A 391 -22.04 5.82 23.12
N SER A 392 -22.98 6.77 23.12
CA SER A 392 -23.61 7.33 24.32
C SER A 392 -25.08 6.97 24.36
N GLN A 393 -25.64 6.81 25.58
CA GLN A 393 -27.08 6.59 25.74
C GLN A 393 -27.84 7.93 25.67
N GLY A 394 -28.93 7.94 24.89
CA GLY A 394 -30.03 8.87 24.96
C GLY A 394 -29.70 10.35 25.12
N ILE A 395 -28.93 10.92 24.23
CA ILE A 395 -28.74 12.37 24.18
C ILE A 395 -29.62 12.88 23.04
N ASP A 396 -30.65 13.65 23.40
CA ASP A 396 -31.46 14.42 22.45
C ASP A 396 -30.70 15.66 21.90
N GLU A 397 -29.43 15.87 22.30
CA GLU A 397 -28.60 16.96 21.82
C GLU A 397 -27.28 16.46 21.21
N PRO A 398 -26.81 17.10 20.11
CA PRO A 398 -25.59 16.68 19.46
C PRO A 398 -24.37 16.97 20.35
N VAL A 399 -23.61 15.94 20.69
CA VAL A 399 -22.24 16.11 21.18
C VAL A 399 -21.42 16.71 20.05
N VAL A 400 -21.18 17.99 20.14
CA VAL A 400 -20.33 18.70 19.19
C VAL A 400 -18.90 18.22 19.37
N GLN A 401 -18.43 17.36 18.46
CA GLN A 401 -17.02 17.08 18.33
C GLN A 401 -16.33 18.41 17.98
N LYS A 402 -15.32 18.82 18.74
CA LYS A 402 -14.45 19.94 18.39
C LYS A 402 -13.86 19.66 17.02
N THR A 403 -14.36 20.36 16.04
CA THR A 403 -13.66 20.48 14.75
C THR A 403 -12.39 21.30 14.98
N SER A 404 -11.34 21.00 14.25
CA SER A 404 -10.01 21.64 14.30
C SER A 404 -9.98 23.16 14.01
N CYS A 405 -11.12 23.82 14.00
CA CYS A 405 -11.32 25.26 13.75
C CYS A 405 -11.97 25.93 14.95
N GLY A 406 -11.36 25.90 16.11
CA GLY A 406 -11.40 26.84 17.23
C GLY A 406 -12.64 27.74 17.48
N HIS A 407 -13.88 27.27 17.34
CA HIS A 407 -15.06 28.00 17.75
C HIS A 407 -15.84 27.23 18.82
N ASP A 408 -15.80 27.74 20.03
CA ASP A 408 -16.62 27.29 21.15
C ASP A 408 -18.10 27.64 20.88
N LEU A 409 -18.98 26.63 20.79
CA LEU A 409 -20.40 26.83 20.86
C LEU A 409 -20.84 26.65 22.31
N VAL A 410 -21.43 27.70 22.86
CA VAL A 410 -21.88 27.85 24.24
C VAL A 410 -23.04 26.88 24.49
N HIS A 411 -22.92 26.04 25.52
CA HIS A 411 -24.00 25.26 26.08
C HIS A 411 -24.85 26.13 26.99
N ASP A 412 -26.17 26.08 26.82
CA ASP A 412 -27.13 26.62 27.79
C ASP A 412 -27.45 25.54 28.83
N ASP A 413 -26.93 25.75 30.03
CA ASP A 413 -27.10 24.86 31.18
C ASP A 413 -28.52 24.93 31.74
N LYS A 414 -29.31 23.90 31.47
CA LYS A 414 -30.45 23.55 32.38
C LYS A 414 -30.72 22.05 32.30
N HIS A 415 -30.00 21.26 33.07
CA HIS A 415 -30.55 20.16 33.86
C HIS A 415 -29.47 19.64 34.82
N ASP A 416 -29.66 20.03 36.06
CA ASP A 416 -29.01 19.49 37.23
C ASP A 416 -29.52 18.06 37.47
N GLN A 417 -28.69 17.09 37.18
CA GLN A 417 -28.59 15.84 37.92
C GLN A 417 -27.30 15.14 37.50
N SER A 418 -26.40 14.92 38.45
CA SER A 418 -25.14 14.19 38.41
C SER A 418 -25.28 12.72 37.95
N GLY A 419 -25.56 12.52 36.69
CA GLY A 419 -25.46 11.23 36.04
C GLY A 419 -24.23 11.25 35.14
N GLU A 420 -23.14 10.63 35.55
CA GLU A 420 -22.04 10.29 34.64
C GLU A 420 -22.65 9.59 33.40
N ILE A 421 -22.51 10.20 32.24
CA ILE A 421 -22.96 9.60 30.98
C ILE A 421 -22.10 8.36 30.75
N ASP A 422 -22.71 7.17 30.85
CA ASP A 422 -22.04 5.91 30.54
C ASP A 422 -21.59 5.93 29.05
N LEU A 423 -20.32 6.11 28.85
CA LEU A 423 -19.72 6.12 27.52
C LEU A 423 -19.25 4.71 27.17
N PHE A 424 -19.71 4.20 26.03
CA PHE A 424 -19.34 2.90 25.50
C PHE A 424 -18.51 3.06 24.22
N GLY A 425 -17.70 2.06 23.89
CA GLY A 425 -17.00 1.97 22.63
C GLY A 425 -17.35 0.69 21.89
N LEU A 426 -17.55 0.79 20.56
CA LEU A 426 -17.53 -0.38 19.69
C LEU A 426 -16.11 -0.94 19.65
N LYS A 427 -15.95 -2.26 19.80
CA LYS A 427 -14.62 -2.87 19.88
C LYS A 427 -13.84 -2.71 18.55
N PRO A 428 -12.62 -2.12 18.59
CA PRO A 428 -11.71 -2.10 17.45
C PRO A 428 -10.82 -3.35 17.37
N MET A 429 -10.73 -4.10 18.49
CA MET A 429 -9.89 -5.29 18.69
C MET A 429 -10.54 -6.25 19.70
N ASN A 430 -10.24 -7.55 19.64
CA ASN A 430 -10.78 -8.57 20.56
C ASN A 430 -9.93 -8.78 21.81
N CYS A 431 -8.67 -8.35 21.82
CA CYS A 431 -7.71 -8.63 22.88
C CYS A 431 -8.20 -8.29 24.30
N PRO A 432 -8.82 -7.13 24.60
CA PRO A 432 -9.32 -6.86 25.94
C PRO A 432 -10.42 -7.82 26.37
N GLY A 433 -11.31 -8.22 25.45
CA GLY A 433 -12.36 -9.22 25.72
C GLY A 433 -11.78 -10.60 26.08
N HIS A 434 -10.75 -11.04 25.34
CA HIS A 434 -10.07 -12.31 25.64
C HIS A 434 -9.30 -12.26 26.97
N CYS A 435 -8.71 -11.12 27.32
CA CYS A 435 -8.10 -10.93 28.64
C CYS A 435 -9.12 -11.08 29.77
N LEU A 436 -10.34 -10.54 29.61
CA LEU A 436 -11.43 -10.73 30.57
C LEU A 436 -11.82 -12.20 30.67
N ILE A 437 -11.97 -12.92 29.56
CA ILE A 437 -12.28 -14.36 29.57
C ILE A 437 -11.18 -15.12 30.31
N PHE A 438 -9.90 -14.89 29.97
CA PHE A 438 -8.79 -15.59 30.65
C PHE A 438 -8.79 -15.33 32.15
N ARG A 439 -9.03 -14.09 32.60
CA ARG A 439 -9.02 -13.71 34.01
C ARG A 439 -10.20 -14.25 34.79
N GLU A 440 -11.41 -14.19 34.22
CA GLU A 440 -12.67 -14.42 34.97
C GLU A 440 -13.23 -15.84 34.79
N ALA A 441 -12.89 -16.58 33.71
CA ALA A 441 -13.51 -17.88 33.47
C ALA A 441 -13.06 -18.95 34.49
N LYS A 442 -11.79 -18.97 34.80
CA LYS A 442 -11.21 -19.85 35.84
C LYS A 442 -9.77 -19.43 36.14
N LYS A 443 -9.23 -19.92 37.26
CA LYS A 443 -7.80 -19.81 37.54
C LYS A 443 -7.06 -20.95 36.77
N TYR A 444 -6.09 -20.58 35.94
CA TYR A 444 -5.30 -21.54 35.13
C TYR A 444 -4.05 -21.99 35.86
N SER A 445 -3.65 -23.23 35.66
CA SER A 445 -2.33 -23.76 36.04
C SER A 445 -1.39 -23.76 34.82
N TYR A 446 -0.08 -23.70 35.06
CA TYR A 446 0.94 -23.81 34.00
C TYR A 446 0.77 -25.05 33.11
N ARG A 447 0.16 -26.13 33.62
CA ARG A 447 -0.12 -27.37 32.86
C ARG A 447 -1.24 -27.22 31.83
N GLU A 448 -2.07 -26.20 31.98
CA GLU A 448 -3.19 -25.91 31.09
C GLU A 448 -2.81 -24.90 29.99
N LEU A 449 -1.62 -24.30 30.11
CA LEU A 449 -1.07 -23.40 29.09
C LEU A 449 -0.36 -24.20 28.00
N PRO A 450 -0.40 -23.79 26.73
CA PRO A 450 -1.02 -22.55 26.25
C PRO A 450 -2.54 -22.62 26.10
N VAL A 451 -3.24 -21.52 26.42
CA VAL A 451 -4.67 -21.32 26.16
C VAL A 451 -4.81 -20.49 24.88
N ARG A 452 -5.50 -21.04 23.86
CA ARG A 452 -5.66 -20.41 22.55
C ARG A 452 -7.12 -20.05 22.32
N LEU A 453 -7.47 -18.75 22.48
CA LEU A 453 -8.83 -18.22 22.24
C LEU A 453 -8.89 -17.58 20.87
N ALA A 454 -9.95 -17.84 20.10
CA ALA A 454 -10.17 -17.26 18.79
C ALA A 454 -11.59 -16.67 18.67
N ASP A 455 -11.74 -15.53 17.98
CA ASP A 455 -13.01 -14.81 17.84
C ASP A 455 -13.18 -14.25 16.43
N PHE A 456 -14.28 -14.62 15.76
CA PHE A 456 -14.68 -14.08 14.45
C PHE A 456 -15.71 -12.95 14.57
N SER A 457 -15.90 -12.35 15.73
CA SER A 457 -16.85 -11.24 15.89
C SER A 457 -16.44 -10.01 15.08
N ALA A 458 -17.44 -9.21 14.74
CA ALA A 458 -17.22 -7.97 14.01
C ALA A 458 -16.41 -6.95 14.84
N LEU A 459 -15.44 -6.31 14.19
CA LEU A 459 -14.64 -5.22 14.69
C LEU A 459 -14.99 -3.91 13.98
N HIS A 460 -14.77 -2.77 14.64
CA HIS A 460 -15.16 -1.47 14.15
C HIS A 460 -14.01 -0.46 14.30
N ARG A 461 -13.60 0.16 13.20
CA ARG A 461 -12.58 1.22 13.20
C ARG A 461 -13.08 2.45 12.45
N ASN A 462 -12.92 3.62 13.04
CA ASN A 462 -13.36 4.89 12.46
C ASN A 462 -12.35 5.39 11.40
N GLU A 463 -12.15 4.60 10.37
CA GLU A 463 -11.28 4.95 9.25
C GLU A 463 -11.75 6.23 8.54
N ALA A 464 -10.81 7.09 8.16
CA ALA A 464 -11.12 8.30 7.41
C ALA A 464 -11.80 7.97 6.07
N SER A 465 -12.80 8.77 5.68
CA SER A 465 -13.59 8.50 4.47
C SER A 465 -12.74 8.40 3.20
N GLY A 466 -11.68 9.19 3.07
CA GLY A 466 -10.75 9.16 1.94
C GLY A 466 -9.83 7.94 1.90
N ALA A 467 -9.71 7.19 3.00
CA ALA A 467 -8.88 6.00 3.07
C ALA A 467 -9.65 4.71 2.70
N LEU A 468 -10.98 4.77 2.60
CA LEU A 468 -11.82 3.60 2.32
C LEU A 468 -11.60 3.09 0.89
N THR A 469 -11.35 1.78 0.74
CA THR A 469 -11.02 1.16 -0.55
C THR A 469 -11.69 -0.21 -0.70
N GLY A 470 -12.93 -0.23 -1.19
CA GLY A 470 -13.68 -1.48 -1.37
C GLY A 470 -13.66 -2.34 -0.11
N LEU A 471 -13.39 -3.65 -0.24
CA LEU A 471 -13.25 -4.57 0.89
C LEU A 471 -11.85 -4.55 1.52
N THR A 472 -10.86 -3.91 0.91
CA THR A 472 -9.47 -3.91 1.43
C THR A 472 -9.28 -2.99 2.63
N ARG A 473 -10.08 -1.91 2.73
CA ARG A 473 -10.09 -1.00 3.88
C ARG A 473 -11.51 -0.54 4.18
N VAL A 474 -12.04 -1.02 5.26
CA VAL A 474 -13.44 -0.87 5.69
C VAL A 474 -13.52 -0.41 7.15
N ARG A 475 -14.70 0.07 7.57
CA ARG A 475 -14.96 0.49 8.96
C ARG A 475 -15.50 -0.64 9.84
N ARG A 476 -16.17 -1.63 9.24
CA ARG A 476 -16.63 -2.85 9.90
C ARG A 476 -16.05 -4.06 9.19
N PHE A 477 -15.41 -4.95 9.93
CA PHE A 477 -14.77 -6.14 9.39
C PHE A 477 -14.74 -7.27 10.42
N HIS A 478 -14.40 -8.47 9.95
CA HIS A 478 -14.21 -9.65 10.79
C HIS A 478 -12.76 -10.11 10.66
N GLN A 479 -12.13 -10.40 11.78
CA GLN A 479 -10.81 -11.03 11.79
C GLN A 479 -10.93 -12.49 12.22
N ASP A 480 -10.01 -13.32 11.74
CA ASP A 480 -9.69 -14.61 12.32
C ASP A 480 -8.74 -14.42 13.52
N ASP A 481 -9.14 -13.55 14.43
CA ASP A 481 -8.32 -13.04 15.51
C ASP A 481 -8.18 -14.07 16.63
N ALA A 482 -6.96 -14.34 17.06
CA ALA A 482 -6.70 -15.25 18.15
C ALA A 482 -5.61 -14.74 19.08
N HIS A 483 -5.78 -15.09 20.37
CA HIS A 483 -4.88 -14.73 21.45
C HIS A 483 -4.43 -16.00 22.17
N ILE A 484 -3.12 -16.22 22.20
CA ILE A 484 -2.48 -17.37 22.82
C ILE A 484 -1.85 -16.91 24.10
N PHE A 485 -2.38 -17.38 25.23
CA PHE A 485 -1.83 -17.13 26.55
C PHE A 485 -0.87 -18.25 26.89
N CYS A 486 0.41 -17.95 27.05
CA CYS A 486 1.46 -18.95 27.21
C CYS A 486 2.51 -18.54 28.23
N THR A 487 3.36 -19.48 28.63
CA THR A 487 4.52 -19.23 29.46
C THR A 487 5.70 -18.74 28.56
N ALA A 488 6.73 -18.13 29.15
CA ALA A 488 7.89 -17.60 28.41
C ALA A 488 8.64 -18.68 27.59
N ASP A 489 8.73 -19.90 28.12
CA ASP A 489 9.36 -21.05 27.46
C ASP A 489 8.54 -21.63 26.30
N GLN A 490 7.24 -21.36 26.26
CA GLN A 490 6.35 -21.80 25.17
C GLN A 490 6.33 -20.84 23.97
N VAL A 491 6.76 -19.58 24.14
CA VAL A 491 6.62 -18.52 23.11
C VAL A 491 7.21 -18.94 21.76
N GLN A 492 8.43 -19.46 21.73
CA GLN A 492 9.10 -19.84 20.48
C GLN A 492 8.35 -20.93 19.75
N GLN A 493 7.85 -21.95 20.46
CA GLN A 493 7.08 -23.05 19.89
C GLN A 493 5.75 -22.54 19.32
N GLU A 494 5.04 -21.67 20.06
CA GLU A 494 3.76 -21.14 19.62
C GLU A 494 3.88 -20.25 18.39
N ILE A 495 4.93 -19.43 18.31
CA ILE A 495 5.21 -18.62 17.10
C ILE A 495 5.50 -19.51 15.90
N SER A 496 6.32 -20.57 16.08
CA SER A 496 6.61 -21.53 15.01
C SER A 496 5.33 -22.23 14.50
N GLN A 497 4.42 -22.61 15.39
CA GLN A 497 3.12 -23.19 15.02
C GLN A 497 2.23 -22.17 14.28
N CYS A 498 2.26 -20.89 14.67
CA CYS A 498 1.55 -19.83 13.96
C CYS A 498 2.09 -19.62 12.53
N LEU A 499 3.43 -19.62 12.36
CA LEU A 499 4.05 -19.53 11.03
C LEU A 499 3.69 -20.72 10.14
N GLN A 500 3.71 -21.95 10.67
CA GLN A 500 3.27 -23.15 9.95
C GLN A 500 1.79 -23.07 9.56
N PHE A 501 0.93 -22.55 10.43
CA PHE A 501 -0.48 -22.35 10.13
C PHE A 501 -0.67 -21.35 8.97
N ILE A 502 0.04 -20.22 9.00
CA ILE A 502 0.01 -19.23 7.93
C ILE A 502 0.52 -19.81 6.61
N GLN A 503 1.63 -20.55 6.64
CA GLN A 503 2.17 -21.22 5.45
C GLN A 503 1.17 -22.21 4.84
N HIS A 504 0.49 -23.00 5.67
CA HIS A 504 -0.55 -23.93 5.20
C HIS A 504 -1.71 -23.19 4.51
N VAL A 505 -2.28 -22.17 5.18
CA VAL A 505 -3.43 -21.42 4.64
C VAL A 505 -3.07 -20.70 3.33
N TYR A 506 -1.92 -20.07 3.28
CA TYR A 506 -1.48 -19.35 2.07
C TYR A 506 -1.11 -20.33 0.94
N GLY A 507 -0.61 -21.52 1.28
CA GLY A 507 -0.41 -22.60 0.32
C GLY A 507 -1.72 -23.04 -0.34
N VAL A 508 -2.81 -23.19 0.43
CA VAL A 508 -4.16 -23.51 -0.09
C VAL A 508 -4.67 -22.40 -1.03
N PHE A 509 -4.37 -21.15 -0.74
CA PHE A 509 -4.77 -20.03 -1.62
C PHE A 509 -3.85 -19.81 -2.82
N GLY A 510 -2.71 -20.51 -2.89
CA GLY A 510 -1.73 -20.35 -3.96
C GLY A 510 -0.91 -19.06 -3.87
N PHE A 511 -0.78 -18.47 -2.67
CA PHE A 511 0.03 -17.28 -2.44
C PHE A 511 1.49 -17.61 -2.16
N THR A 512 2.38 -16.75 -2.64
CA THR A 512 3.72 -16.60 -2.09
C THR A 512 3.73 -15.47 -1.06
N PHE A 513 4.58 -15.56 -0.05
CA PHE A 513 4.63 -14.56 1.01
C PHE A 513 6.08 -14.24 1.42
N GLN A 514 6.24 -13.09 2.08
CA GLN A 514 7.48 -12.62 2.68
C GLN A 514 7.23 -12.30 4.15
N LEU A 515 8.23 -12.52 4.98
CA LEU A 515 8.19 -12.24 6.41
C LEU A 515 8.96 -10.96 6.73
N ARG A 516 8.38 -10.12 7.59
CA ARG A 516 9.02 -8.88 8.05
C ARG A 516 8.94 -8.79 9.56
N LEU A 517 10.07 -8.56 10.21
CA LEU A 517 10.11 -8.27 11.64
C LEU A 517 9.96 -6.75 11.84
N SER A 518 8.84 -6.30 12.37
CA SER A 518 8.57 -4.91 12.68
C SER A 518 8.95 -4.62 14.13
N THR A 519 9.94 -3.75 14.31
CA THR A 519 10.58 -3.44 15.59
C THR A 519 9.89 -2.28 16.32
N ARG A 520 10.40 -1.94 17.51
CA ARG A 520 9.86 -0.93 18.40
C ARG A 520 9.62 0.42 17.71
N PRO A 521 8.40 1.00 17.79
CA PRO A 521 8.09 2.33 17.26
C PRO A 521 8.60 3.45 18.19
N GLU A 522 8.55 4.71 17.73
CA GLU A 522 8.90 5.87 18.56
C GLU A 522 8.01 5.99 19.81
N LYS A 523 6.71 5.72 19.66
CA LYS A 523 5.73 5.71 20.76
C LYS A 523 5.39 4.29 21.15
N TYR A 524 5.86 3.84 22.30
CA TYR A 524 5.67 2.48 22.79
C TYR A 524 5.39 2.44 24.29
N MET A 525 4.90 1.30 24.78
CA MET A 525 4.69 1.02 26.20
C MET A 525 5.73 0.02 26.73
N GLY A 526 6.00 0.08 28.04
CA GLY A 526 6.89 -0.86 28.73
C GLY A 526 8.36 -0.47 28.66
N GLU A 527 9.20 -1.37 29.19
CA GLU A 527 10.64 -1.17 29.33
C GLU A 527 11.41 -1.62 28.09
N ILE A 528 12.50 -0.91 27.74
CA ILE A 528 13.35 -1.22 26.57
C ILE A 528 13.84 -2.67 26.59
N ALA A 529 14.28 -3.16 27.75
CA ALA A 529 14.78 -4.52 27.90
C ALA A 529 13.73 -5.59 27.56
N GLN A 530 12.44 -5.34 27.83
CA GLN A 530 11.35 -6.23 27.42
C GLN A 530 11.19 -6.27 25.90
N TRP A 531 11.30 -5.10 25.25
CA TRP A 531 11.26 -5.00 23.79
C TRP A 531 12.41 -5.74 23.13
N ASP A 532 13.64 -5.51 23.63
CA ASP A 532 14.85 -6.15 23.08
C ASP A 532 14.73 -7.69 23.20
N SER A 533 14.27 -8.20 24.35
CA SER A 533 14.03 -9.63 24.54
C SER A 533 12.92 -10.17 23.63
N ALA A 534 11.83 -9.40 23.44
CA ALA A 534 10.74 -9.80 22.55
C ALA A 534 11.16 -9.83 21.09
N GLU A 535 11.91 -8.83 20.63
CA GLU A 535 12.43 -8.79 19.26
C GLU A 535 13.42 -9.93 19.00
N GLU A 536 14.25 -10.29 19.98
CA GLU A 536 15.15 -11.42 19.88
C GLU A 536 14.40 -12.76 19.78
N GLN A 537 13.33 -12.96 20.57
CA GLN A 537 12.50 -14.16 20.49
C GLN A 537 11.82 -14.30 19.12
N LEU A 538 11.30 -13.18 18.56
CA LEU A 538 10.71 -13.19 17.21
C LEU A 538 11.78 -13.48 16.15
N ARG A 539 12.98 -12.91 16.28
CA ARG A 539 14.11 -13.17 15.36
C ARG A 539 14.51 -14.64 15.38
N ASN A 540 14.68 -15.22 16.56
CA ASN A 540 15.02 -16.63 16.71
C ASN A 540 13.97 -17.55 16.12
N ALA A 541 12.66 -17.19 16.24
CA ALA A 541 11.58 -17.95 15.63
C ALA A 541 11.60 -17.86 14.09
N LEU A 542 11.90 -16.70 13.52
CA LEU A 542 12.03 -16.49 12.08
C LEU A 542 13.24 -17.23 11.51
N ASP A 543 14.38 -17.17 12.18
CA ASP A 543 15.60 -17.92 11.79
C ASP A 543 15.35 -19.43 11.82
N GLY A 544 14.64 -19.91 12.85
CA GLY A 544 14.27 -21.32 12.98
C GLY A 544 13.22 -21.79 11.96
N PHE A 545 12.44 -20.88 11.40
CA PHE A 545 11.44 -21.20 10.37
C PHE A 545 12.08 -21.45 8.99
N GLY A 546 13.23 -20.79 8.70
CA GLY A 546 14.06 -21.05 7.53
C GLY A 546 13.63 -20.36 6.23
N GLU A 547 12.58 -19.55 6.23
CA GLU A 547 12.20 -18.71 5.09
C GLU A 547 12.89 -17.33 5.17
N PRO A 548 13.21 -16.70 4.03
CA PRO A 548 13.82 -15.36 4.03
C PRO A 548 12.93 -14.31 4.69
N TRP A 549 13.52 -13.49 5.54
CA TRP A 549 12.83 -12.40 6.21
C TRP A 549 13.65 -11.10 6.22
N THR A 550 12.98 -9.97 6.46
CA THR A 550 13.58 -8.64 6.51
C THR A 550 13.17 -7.89 7.78
N VAL A 551 13.95 -6.89 8.18
CA VAL A 551 13.57 -5.98 9.27
C VAL A 551 12.79 -4.80 8.71
N ASN A 552 11.73 -4.41 9.41
CA ASN A 552 10.94 -3.20 9.19
C ASN A 552 11.04 -2.35 10.45
N GLU A 553 11.98 -1.42 10.47
CA GLU A 553 12.29 -0.63 11.66
C GLU A 553 11.16 0.32 12.05
N GLY A 554 10.79 0.34 13.34
CA GLY A 554 9.84 1.30 13.89
C GLY A 554 8.36 1.06 13.58
N ASP A 555 7.98 -0.06 12.99
CA ASP A 555 6.59 -0.37 12.59
C ASP A 555 5.88 -1.37 13.53
N GLY A 556 6.43 -1.63 14.71
CA GLY A 556 5.81 -2.46 15.74
C GLY A 556 4.52 -1.84 16.29
N ALA A 557 3.70 -2.65 16.95
CA ALA A 557 2.54 -2.13 17.69
C ALA A 557 3.02 -1.38 18.94
N PHE A 558 2.22 -0.45 19.48
CA PHE A 558 2.60 0.31 20.67
C PHE A 558 2.83 -0.57 21.91
N TYR A 559 2.35 -1.80 21.92
CA TYR A 559 2.44 -2.77 23.02
C TYR A 559 3.42 -3.92 22.78
N GLY A 560 3.97 -4.08 21.56
CA GLY A 560 4.96 -5.13 21.28
C GLY A 560 5.39 -5.22 19.83
N PRO A 561 6.52 -5.90 19.55
CA PRO A 561 7.02 -6.16 18.21
C PRO A 561 6.15 -7.18 17.49
N LYS A 562 6.21 -7.20 16.17
CA LYS A 562 5.37 -8.08 15.35
C LYS A 562 6.13 -8.67 14.16
N ILE A 563 5.67 -9.84 13.73
CA ILE A 563 5.99 -10.42 12.41
C ILE A 563 4.83 -10.08 11.49
N ASP A 564 5.08 -9.31 10.45
CA ASP A 564 4.13 -9.02 9.40
C ASP A 564 4.34 -9.96 8.22
N ILE A 565 3.25 -10.53 7.72
CA ILE A 565 3.26 -11.43 6.59
C ILE A 565 2.68 -10.71 5.38
N VAL A 566 3.51 -10.53 4.36
CA VAL A 566 3.18 -9.85 3.12
C VAL A 566 2.98 -10.88 2.03
N VAL A 567 1.74 -11.04 1.55
CA VAL A 567 1.40 -11.93 0.45
C VAL A 567 1.57 -11.23 -0.89
N THR A 568 1.99 -12.00 -1.90
CA THR A 568 2.05 -11.54 -3.29
C THR A 568 0.94 -12.23 -4.09
N ASP A 569 0.08 -11.42 -4.72
CA ASP A 569 -1.02 -11.91 -5.53
C ASP A 569 -0.59 -12.29 -6.97
N ALA A 570 -1.52 -12.81 -7.77
CA ALA A 570 -1.27 -13.17 -9.17
C ALA A 570 -0.85 -11.98 -10.06
N LEU A 571 -1.09 -10.75 -9.62
CA LEU A 571 -0.66 -9.51 -10.28
C LEU A 571 0.65 -8.96 -9.69
N LYS A 572 1.39 -9.76 -8.92
CA LYS A 572 2.64 -9.38 -8.23
C LYS A 572 2.49 -8.17 -7.28
N ARG A 573 1.28 -7.86 -6.82
CA ARG A 573 1.05 -6.81 -5.82
C ARG A 573 1.25 -7.40 -4.43
N GLN A 574 1.83 -6.60 -3.57
CA GLN A 574 2.07 -6.97 -2.17
C GLN A 574 0.93 -6.50 -1.27
N HIS A 575 0.47 -7.38 -0.40
CA HIS A 575 -0.60 -7.11 0.57
C HIS A 575 -0.15 -7.60 1.95
N GLN A 576 -0.04 -6.72 2.91
CA GLN A 576 0.14 -7.10 4.30
C GLN A 576 -1.19 -7.71 4.80
N CYS A 577 -1.17 -8.99 5.16
CA CYS A 577 -2.36 -9.74 5.57
C CYS A 577 -2.22 -10.28 6.97
N GLY A 578 -1.45 -11.35 7.14
CA GLY A 578 -1.25 -11.98 8.43
C GLY A 578 -0.33 -11.17 9.35
N THR A 579 -0.50 -11.40 10.64
CA THR A 579 0.37 -10.80 11.67
C THR A 579 0.47 -11.73 12.87
N ILE A 580 1.66 -11.75 13.50
CA ILE A 580 1.93 -12.39 14.78
C ILE A 580 2.58 -11.33 15.65
N GLN A 581 2.00 -11.01 16.81
CA GLN A 581 2.46 -9.93 17.69
C GLN A 581 2.68 -10.47 19.09
N LEU A 582 3.79 -10.10 19.69
CA LEU A 582 4.14 -10.52 21.04
C LEU A 582 3.81 -9.38 22.02
N ASP A 583 3.05 -9.68 23.08
CA ASP A 583 2.52 -8.68 24.01
C ASP A 583 2.79 -9.07 25.46
N PHE A 584 3.54 -8.22 26.14
CA PHE A 584 3.85 -8.30 27.57
C PHE A 584 3.07 -7.27 28.39
N GLN A 585 2.33 -6.35 27.74
CA GLN A 585 1.74 -5.18 28.38
C GLN A 585 0.30 -5.43 28.84
N LEU A 586 -0.53 -5.99 27.95
CA LEU A 586 -1.92 -6.32 28.30
C LEU A 586 -2.04 -7.29 29.46
N PRO A 587 -1.22 -8.37 29.55
CA PRO A 587 -1.25 -9.24 30.72
C PRO A 587 -1.04 -8.52 32.04
N LEU A 588 -0.10 -7.58 32.08
CA LEU A 588 0.16 -6.78 33.28
C LEU A 588 -0.98 -5.81 33.59
N LYS A 589 -1.51 -5.12 32.60
CA LYS A 589 -2.62 -4.16 32.75
C LYS A 589 -3.91 -4.82 33.22
N PHE A 590 -4.20 -6.01 32.70
CA PHE A 590 -5.37 -6.80 33.11
C PHE A 590 -5.11 -7.67 34.34
N LYS A 591 -3.87 -7.64 34.91
CA LYS A 591 -3.47 -8.46 36.07
C LYS A 591 -3.74 -9.94 35.83
N LEU A 592 -3.38 -10.44 34.64
CA LEU A 592 -3.57 -11.84 34.31
C LEU A 592 -2.58 -12.71 35.08
N GLN A 593 -3.05 -13.82 35.63
CA GLN A 593 -2.24 -14.71 36.46
C GLN A 593 -2.53 -16.18 36.15
N TYR A 594 -1.53 -17.03 36.32
CA TYR A 594 -1.64 -18.48 36.36
C TYR A 594 -0.77 -19.05 37.45
N ASP A 595 -1.12 -20.23 37.98
CA ASP A 595 -0.31 -20.91 39.00
C ASP A 595 0.88 -21.61 38.35
N GLY A 596 2.10 -21.20 38.72
CA GLY A 596 3.35 -21.75 38.23
C GLY A 596 3.72 -23.10 38.86
N PRO A 597 4.78 -23.76 38.35
CA PRO A 597 5.28 -25.01 38.90
C PRO A 597 5.89 -24.87 40.30
N ASP A 598 6.25 -23.65 40.66
CA ASP A 598 6.79 -23.26 41.98
C ASP A 598 5.72 -22.93 43.01
N GLY A 599 4.43 -23.04 42.62
CA GLY A 599 3.29 -22.70 43.48
C GLY A 599 3.08 -21.20 43.65
N GLN A 600 3.76 -20.35 42.87
CA GLN A 600 3.56 -18.90 42.85
C GLN A 600 2.70 -18.50 41.67
N GLU A 601 2.12 -17.31 41.73
CA GLU A 601 1.38 -16.70 40.63
C GLU A 601 2.33 -16.04 39.63
N HIS A 602 2.19 -16.38 38.37
CA HIS A 602 2.96 -15.83 37.26
C HIS A 602 2.07 -15.14 36.27
N THR A 603 2.60 -14.12 35.56
CA THR A 603 1.91 -13.41 34.47
C THR A 603 2.18 -14.13 33.15
N PRO A 604 1.15 -14.49 32.35
CA PRO A 604 1.36 -15.06 31.03
C PRO A 604 1.85 -14.05 30.03
N ILE A 605 2.36 -14.52 28.90
CA ILE A 605 2.64 -13.74 27.71
C ILE A 605 1.48 -13.96 26.72
N ILE A 606 1.12 -12.94 25.94
CA ILE A 606 0.10 -13.06 24.90
C ILE A 606 0.75 -13.00 23.53
N ILE A 607 0.37 -13.94 22.66
CA ILE A 607 0.66 -13.87 21.25
C ILE A 607 -0.65 -13.58 20.52
N HIS A 608 -0.73 -12.41 19.87
CA HIS A 608 -1.84 -12.04 19.00
C HIS A 608 -1.56 -12.59 17.61
N ARG A 609 -2.55 -13.20 16.97
CA ARG A 609 -2.40 -13.78 15.65
C ARG A 609 -3.64 -13.60 14.80
N ALA A 610 -3.46 -13.07 13.58
CA ALA A 610 -4.44 -13.11 12.50
C ALA A 610 -3.76 -13.70 11.25
N VAL A 611 -4.39 -14.68 10.57
CA VAL A 611 -3.89 -15.28 9.33
C VAL A 611 -4.43 -14.54 8.11
N LEU A 612 -5.74 -14.27 8.08
CA LEU A 612 -6.39 -13.59 6.97
C LEU A 612 -6.20 -12.08 6.98
N GLY A 613 -5.77 -11.52 8.11
CA GLY A 613 -5.83 -10.09 8.40
C GLY A 613 -7.26 -9.64 8.68
N SER A 614 -8.12 -9.55 7.66
CA SER A 614 -9.58 -9.56 7.80
C SER A 614 -10.19 -10.44 6.72
N VAL A 615 -11.36 -11.03 7.02
CA VAL A 615 -12.09 -11.87 6.04
C VAL A 615 -12.44 -11.05 4.80
N GLU A 616 -12.86 -9.79 4.97
CA GLU A 616 -13.18 -8.87 3.89
C GLU A 616 -11.96 -8.58 3.01
N ARG A 617 -10.82 -8.25 3.62
CA ARG A 617 -9.57 -7.98 2.90
C ARG A 617 -9.08 -9.21 2.16
N MET A 618 -9.07 -10.37 2.82
CA MET A 618 -8.69 -11.64 2.19
C MET A 618 -9.62 -11.99 1.03
N MET A 619 -10.93 -11.78 1.19
CA MET A 619 -11.91 -11.98 0.13
C MET A 619 -11.63 -11.07 -1.08
N ALA A 620 -11.30 -9.78 -0.86
CA ALA A 620 -10.89 -8.89 -1.94
C ALA A 620 -9.66 -9.42 -2.69
N ILE A 621 -8.62 -9.82 -1.95
CA ILE A 621 -7.38 -10.34 -2.53
C ILE A 621 -7.64 -11.62 -3.32
N LEU A 622 -8.45 -12.54 -2.80
CA LEU A 622 -8.82 -13.78 -3.49
C LEU A 622 -9.64 -13.52 -4.75
N ILE A 623 -10.61 -12.58 -4.74
CA ILE A 623 -11.34 -12.16 -5.94
C ILE A 623 -10.38 -11.71 -7.03
N GLU A 624 -9.41 -10.87 -6.69
CA GLU A 624 -8.43 -10.31 -7.62
C GLU A 624 -7.40 -11.35 -8.06
N HIS A 625 -6.95 -12.20 -7.14
CA HIS A 625 -6.00 -13.29 -7.41
C HIS A 625 -6.59 -14.30 -8.39
N THR A 626 -7.81 -14.79 -8.13
CA THR A 626 -8.48 -15.77 -8.98
C THR A 626 -9.14 -15.16 -10.23
N GLY A 627 -9.28 -13.83 -10.27
CA GLY A 627 -10.09 -13.14 -11.28
C GLY A 627 -11.57 -13.54 -11.23
N GLY A 628 -12.08 -13.88 -10.04
CA GLY A 628 -13.43 -14.36 -9.80
C GLY A 628 -13.68 -15.82 -10.20
N LYS A 629 -12.63 -16.57 -10.55
CA LYS A 629 -12.70 -18.01 -10.87
C LYS A 629 -12.41 -18.82 -9.61
N TRP A 630 -13.37 -18.93 -8.74
CA TRP A 630 -13.25 -19.59 -7.44
C TRP A 630 -12.89 -21.06 -7.54
N PRO A 631 -12.06 -21.62 -6.65
CA PRO A 631 -11.91 -23.05 -6.48
C PRO A 631 -13.24 -23.67 -6.01
N MET A 632 -13.45 -24.96 -6.28
CA MET A 632 -14.74 -25.61 -6.06
C MET A 632 -15.25 -25.49 -4.62
N TRP A 633 -14.37 -25.68 -3.63
CA TRP A 633 -14.72 -25.64 -2.21
C TRP A 633 -15.16 -24.25 -1.71
N LEU A 634 -14.74 -23.16 -2.39
CA LEU A 634 -15.02 -21.77 -2.01
C LEU A 634 -16.00 -21.09 -2.97
N SER A 635 -16.37 -21.75 -4.06
CA SER A 635 -17.19 -21.15 -5.12
C SER A 635 -18.61 -20.87 -4.64
N PRO A 636 -19.14 -19.66 -4.87
CA PRO A 636 -20.53 -19.36 -4.58
C PRO A 636 -21.50 -19.95 -5.62
N ARG A 637 -20.99 -20.36 -6.80
CA ARG A 637 -21.73 -20.98 -7.90
C ARG A 637 -21.00 -22.26 -8.31
N GLN A 638 -21.36 -23.37 -7.68
CA GLN A 638 -20.65 -24.62 -7.86
C GLN A 638 -21.14 -25.38 -9.08
N VAL A 639 -22.43 -25.66 -9.17
CA VAL A 639 -23.00 -26.49 -10.22
C VAL A 639 -24.22 -25.80 -10.85
N ALA A 640 -24.29 -25.80 -12.19
CA ALA A 640 -25.48 -25.46 -12.95
C ALA A 640 -26.01 -26.71 -13.66
N VAL A 641 -27.28 -27.07 -13.46
CA VAL A 641 -27.95 -28.17 -14.19
C VAL A 641 -28.84 -27.56 -15.28
N ILE A 642 -28.62 -27.97 -16.54
CA ILE A 642 -29.30 -27.42 -17.72
C ILE A 642 -30.04 -28.52 -18.46
N PRO A 643 -31.39 -28.60 -18.34
CA PRO A 643 -32.18 -29.54 -19.14
C PRO A 643 -32.21 -29.09 -20.61
N ILE A 644 -32.05 -30.02 -21.56
CA ILE A 644 -32.11 -29.69 -23.00
C ILE A 644 -33.48 -29.17 -23.41
N ALA A 645 -34.54 -29.85 -22.95
CA ALA A 645 -35.94 -29.51 -23.22
C ALA A 645 -36.78 -29.59 -21.94
N GLU A 646 -38.03 -29.16 -22.02
CA GLU A 646 -38.99 -29.19 -20.91
C GLU A 646 -39.21 -30.59 -20.33
N ALA A 647 -39.18 -31.61 -21.18
CA ALA A 647 -39.32 -33.03 -20.78
C ALA A 647 -38.21 -33.48 -19.77
N HIS A 648 -37.03 -32.82 -19.78
CA HIS A 648 -35.91 -33.19 -18.92
C HIS A 648 -35.85 -32.37 -17.61
N GLN A 649 -36.80 -31.45 -17.38
CA GLN A 649 -36.82 -30.61 -16.17
C GLN A 649 -36.94 -31.42 -14.88
N ALA A 650 -37.78 -32.45 -14.91
CA ALA A 650 -37.95 -33.30 -13.74
C ALA A 650 -36.62 -33.99 -13.34
N TYR A 651 -35.93 -34.56 -14.32
CA TYR A 651 -34.62 -35.19 -14.07
C TYR A 651 -33.56 -34.18 -13.66
N ALA A 652 -33.55 -32.97 -14.27
CA ALA A 652 -32.62 -31.89 -13.85
C ALA A 652 -32.81 -31.50 -12.39
N LYS A 653 -34.07 -31.46 -11.90
CA LYS A 653 -34.37 -31.21 -10.48
C LYS A 653 -33.94 -32.39 -9.58
N GLU A 654 -34.18 -33.62 -9.99
CA GLU A 654 -33.71 -34.80 -9.27
C GLU A 654 -32.18 -34.78 -9.08
N VAL A 655 -31.45 -34.51 -10.16
CA VAL A 655 -29.98 -34.34 -10.11
C VAL A 655 -29.58 -33.20 -9.15
N ALA A 656 -30.22 -32.06 -9.22
CA ALA A 656 -29.92 -30.93 -8.34
C ALA A 656 -30.19 -31.29 -6.87
N GLU A 657 -31.37 -31.86 -6.56
CA GLU A 657 -31.73 -32.24 -5.20
C GLU A 657 -30.76 -33.29 -4.62
N LYS A 658 -30.30 -34.25 -5.42
CA LYS A 658 -29.32 -35.26 -4.97
C LYS A 658 -27.98 -34.59 -4.63
N LEU A 659 -27.48 -33.70 -5.49
CA LEU A 659 -26.23 -32.96 -5.25
C LEU A 659 -26.33 -32.03 -4.03
N GLU A 660 -27.48 -31.35 -3.84
CA GLU A 660 -27.72 -30.50 -2.67
C GLU A 660 -27.83 -31.32 -1.36
N ASN A 661 -28.57 -32.39 -1.39
CA ASN A 661 -28.85 -33.17 -0.18
C ASN A 661 -27.66 -34.05 0.27
N ASP A 662 -27.00 -34.70 -0.67
CA ASP A 662 -25.93 -35.65 -0.35
C ASP A 662 -24.57 -34.97 -0.19
N MET A 663 -24.28 -33.95 -1.01
CA MET A 663 -23.00 -33.29 -1.02
C MET A 663 -23.01 -31.85 -0.46
N LYS A 664 -24.18 -31.28 -0.15
CA LYS A 664 -24.36 -29.91 0.34
C LYS A 664 -23.81 -28.86 -0.64
N LEU A 665 -23.87 -29.15 -1.95
CA LEU A 665 -23.42 -28.21 -2.98
C LEU A 665 -24.46 -27.12 -3.24
N TYR A 666 -23.97 -25.97 -3.75
CA TYR A 666 -24.85 -24.94 -4.29
C TYR A 666 -25.15 -25.25 -5.76
N VAL A 667 -26.38 -25.65 -6.04
CA VAL A 667 -26.83 -26.06 -7.36
C VAL A 667 -27.95 -25.14 -7.86
N ASP A 668 -27.85 -24.68 -9.10
CA ASP A 668 -28.89 -23.90 -9.75
C ASP A 668 -29.40 -24.64 -11.01
N VAL A 669 -30.74 -24.77 -11.16
CA VAL A 669 -31.35 -25.34 -12.35
C VAL A 669 -31.70 -24.23 -13.34
N HIS A 670 -31.13 -24.29 -14.53
CA HIS A 670 -31.35 -23.33 -15.60
C HIS A 670 -32.42 -23.82 -16.60
N ASP A 671 -33.70 -23.69 -16.27
CA ASP A 671 -34.85 -24.20 -17.01
C ASP A 671 -35.57 -23.19 -17.92
N GLY A 672 -34.99 -22.00 -18.12
CA GLY A 672 -35.61 -20.91 -18.86
C GLY A 672 -35.82 -21.15 -20.37
N SER A 673 -36.61 -20.26 -21.03
CA SER A 673 -37.01 -20.29 -22.46
C SER A 673 -35.86 -20.06 -23.46
N LYS A 674 -34.63 -19.81 -23.00
CA LYS A 674 -33.47 -19.57 -23.86
C LYS A 674 -32.94 -20.88 -24.48
N THR A 675 -32.28 -20.78 -25.64
CA THR A 675 -31.66 -21.94 -26.29
C THR A 675 -30.58 -22.55 -25.40
N LEU A 676 -30.34 -23.87 -25.52
CA LEU A 676 -29.31 -24.60 -24.76
C LEU A 676 -27.96 -23.88 -24.81
N ASN A 677 -27.48 -23.53 -26.00
CA ASN A 677 -26.15 -22.87 -26.15
C ASN A 677 -26.08 -21.54 -25.39
N LYS A 678 -27.16 -20.78 -25.35
CA LYS A 678 -27.21 -19.51 -24.63
C LYS A 678 -27.19 -19.74 -23.10
N ARG A 679 -27.95 -20.74 -22.60
CA ARG A 679 -27.93 -21.09 -21.16
C ARG A 679 -26.57 -21.60 -20.71
N VAL A 680 -25.93 -22.48 -21.51
CA VAL A 680 -24.55 -22.94 -21.24
C VAL A 680 -23.58 -21.76 -21.21
N ARG A 681 -23.67 -20.85 -22.20
CA ARG A 681 -22.80 -19.66 -22.25
C ARG A 681 -23.03 -18.74 -21.06
N GLU A 682 -24.25 -18.53 -20.64
CA GLU A 682 -24.60 -17.73 -19.46
C GLU A 682 -24.04 -18.35 -18.18
N ALA A 683 -24.13 -19.68 -18.02
CA ALA A 683 -23.55 -20.38 -16.88
C ALA A 683 -22.02 -20.30 -16.85
N GLN A 684 -21.35 -20.37 -18.01
CA GLN A 684 -19.90 -20.16 -18.13
C GLN A 684 -19.50 -18.74 -17.71
N LEU A 685 -20.21 -17.73 -18.20
CA LEU A 685 -19.96 -16.32 -17.87
C LEU A 685 -20.27 -16.00 -16.40
N ALA A 686 -21.26 -16.70 -15.82
CA ALA A 686 -21.57 -16.57 -14.40
C ALA A 686 -20.52 -17.26 -13.48
N GLY A 687 -19.62 -18.08 -14.05
CA GLY A 687 -18.49 -18.66 -13.35
C GLY A 687 -18.78 -19.98 -12.61
N TYR A 688 -19.82 -20.72 -13.00
CA TYR A 688 -20.07 -22.05 -12.42
C TYR A 688 -18.90 -22.98 -12.67
N ASN A 689 -18.46 -23.73 -11.64
CA ASN A 689 -17.36 -24.68 -11.77
C ASN A 689 -17.74 -25.80 -12.72
N TYR A 690 -18.95 -26.38 -12.54
CA TYR A 690 -19.49 -27.44 -13.37
C TYR A 690 -20.83 -27.05 -13.98
N ILE A 691 -21.03 -27.43 -15.22
CA ILE A 691 -22.28 -27.23 -15.99
C ILE A 691 -22.71 -28.61 -16.47
N LEU A 692 -23.79 -29.13 -15.90
CA LEU A 692 -24.33 -30.43 -16.21
C LEU A 692 -25.48 -30.29 -17.20
N VAL A 693 -25.33 -30.84 -18.38
CA VAL A 693 -26.39 -30.85 -19.39
C VAL A 693 -27.07 -32.19 -19.35
N VAL A 694 -28.40 -32.21 -19.30
CA VAL A 694 -29.22 -33.42 -19.25
C VAL A 694 -30.26 -33.42 -20.37
N GLY A 695 -30.29 -34.54 -21.09
CA GLY A 695 -31.20 -34.85 -22.19
C GLY A 695 -31.74 -36.26 -22.10
N ASP A 696 -32.35 -36.78 -23.20
CA ASP A 696 -32.97 -38.13 -23.23
C ASP A 696 -32.02 -39.23 -22.78
N LYS A 697 -30.77 -39.24 -23.31
CA LYS A 697 -29.77 -40.24 -23.02
C LYS A 697 -29.33 -40.23 -21.55
N GLU A 698 -29.05 -39.01 -21.05
CA GLU A 698 -28.63 -38.81 -19.67
C GLU A 698 -29.75 -39.21 -18.70
N MET A 699 -31.00 -38.93 -19.04
CA MET A 699 -32.15 -39.31 -18.23
C MET A 699 -32.34 -40.84 -18.22
N GLU A 700 -32.27 -41.51 -19.38
CA GLU A 700 -32.40 -42.96 -19.49
C GLU A 700 -31.30 -43.72 -18.72
N ASN A 701 -30.04 -43.22 -18.81
CA ASN A 701 -28.87 -43.90 -18.22
C ASN A 701 -28.55 -43.45 -16.79
N LYS A 702 -29.28 -42.45 -16.23
CA LYS A 702 -28.97 -41.74 -14.97
C LYS A 702 -27.57 -41.13 -14.97
N GLU A 703 -27.23 -40.48 -16.06
CA GLU A 703 -25.98 -39.81 -16.32
C GLU A 703 -26.15 -38.26 -16.35
N VAL A 704 -25.03 -37.57 -16.38
CA VAL A 704 -24.95 -36.12 -16.63
C VAL A 704 -23.83 -35.82 -17.62
N ASN A 705 -24.06 -34.94 -18.59
CA ASN A 705 -23.02 -34.50 -19.50
C ASN A 705 -22.26 -33.31 -18.88
N VAL A 706 -21.02 -33.60 -18.44
CA VAL A 706 -20.22 -32.67 -17.63
C VAL A 706 -19.43 -31.70 -18.52
N ARG A 707 -19.55 -30.41 -18.21
CA ARG A 707 -18.74 -29.32 -18.78
C ARG A 707 -18.20 -28.47 -17.66
N THR A 708 -17.07 -27.81 -17.94
CA THR A 708 -16.44 -26.85 -17.02
C THR A 708 -16.48 -25.43 -17.59
N ARG A 709 -16.27 -24.43 -16.74
CA ARG A 709 -16.31 -22.99 -17.10
C ARG A 709 -15.28 -22.58 -18.16
N ASP A 710 -14.23 -23.35 -18.36
CA ASP A 710 -13.19 -23.15 -19.40
C ASP A 710 -13.60 -23.74 -20.77
N ASN A 711 -14.87 -24.09 -20.92
CA ASN A 711 -15.48 -24.64 -22.13
C ASN A 711 -15.01 -26.06 -22.51
N GLN A 712 -14.41 -26.81 -21.55
CA GLN A 712 -14.10 -28.22 -21.78
C GLN A 712 -15.33 -29.07 -21.59
N VAL A 713 -15.47 -30.10 -22.45
CA VAL A 713 -16.54 -31.08 -22.40
C VAL A 713 -15.95 -32.42 -22.00
N HIS A 714 -16.33 -32.90 -20.82
CA HIS A 714 -15.82 -34.17 -20.23
C HIS A 714 -16.68 -35.37 -20.58
N GLY A 715 -17.81 -35.14 -21.31
CA GLY A 715 -18.71 -36.21 -21.73
C GLY A 715 -19.73 -36.60 -20.68
N ALA A 716 -20.46 -37.69 -20.98
CA ALA A 716 -21.44 -38.27 -20.08
C ALA A 716 -20.75 -39.11 -18.98
N LYS A 717 -21.20 -38.95 -17.74
CA LYS A 717 -20.75 -39.68 -16.57
C LYS A 717 -21.94 -40.05 -15.72
N SER A 718 -21.90 -41.20 -15.03
CA SER A 718 -22.91 -41.51 -14.02
C SER A 718 -22.90 -40.43 -12.94
N LEU A 719 -24.05 -40.10 -12.36
CA LEU A 719 -24.15 -39.10 -11.31
C LEU A 719 -23.28 -39.45 -10.11
N ASP A 720 -23.20 -40.75 -9.75
CA ASP A 720 -22.36 -41.19 -8.63
C ASP A 720 -20.85 -41.01 -8.89
N THR A 721 -20.37 -41.29 -10.12
CA THR A 721 -18.97 -41.02 -10.51
C THR A 721 -18.65 -39.53 -10.46
N PHE A 722 -19.56 -38.67 -10.95
CA PHE A 722 -19.40 -37.24 -10.86
C PHE A 722 -19.33 -36.75 -9.42
N MET A 723 -20.19 -37.26 -8.55
CA MET A 723 -20.20 -36.93 -7.12
C MET A 723 -18.88 -37.32 -6.43
N GLU A 724 -18.34 -38.50 -6.74
CA GLU A 724 -17.06 -38.93 -6.18
C GLU A 724 -15.90 -38.06 -6.64
N GLU A 725 -15.82 -37.71 -7.93
CA GLU A 725 -14.82 -36.79 -8.46
C GLU A 725 -14.89 -35.43 -7.78
N VAL A 726 -16.09 -34.85 -7.65
CA VAL A 726 -16.29 -33.54 -7.00
C VAL A 726 -15.93 -33.61 -5.51
N HIS A 727 -16.25 -34.70 -4.84
CA HIS A 727 -15.86 -34.91 -3.44
C HIS A 727 -14.34 -34.89 -3.27
N GLN A 728 -13.61 -35.55 -4.18
CA GLN A 728 -12.14 -35.55 -4.16
C GLN A 728 -11.56 -34.14 -4.41
N VAL A 729 -12.13 -33.36 -5.35
CA VAL A 729 -11.71 -31.99 -5.63
C VAL A 729 -11.91 -31.10 -4.39
N ILE A 730 -13.06 -31.20 -3.73
CA ILE A 730 -13.34 -30.44 -2.50
C ILE A 730 -12.40 -30.87 -1.36
N ALA A 731 -12.16 -32.18 -1.21
CA ALA A 731 -11.26 -32.71 -0.17
C ALA A 731 -9.80 -32.22 -0.34
N ARG A 732 -9.37 -31.94 -1.58
CA ARG A 732 -8.05 -31.37 -1.88
C ARG A 732 -8.02 -29.84 -1.83
N LEU A 733 -9.15 -29.19 -1.55
CA LEU A 733 -9.30 -27.73 -1.54
C LEU A 733 -8.98 -27.08 -2.93
N GLU A 734 -9.33 -27.78 -4.01
CA GLU A 734 -9.14 -27.36 -5.41
C GLU A 734 -10.39 -26.66 -6.00
#